data_31cbe76aa547628015f52bb9412db593
#
_entry.id   31cbe76aa547628015f52bb9412db593
#
_cell.length_a   1.000
_cell.length_b   1.000
_cell.length_c   1.000
_cell.angle_alpha   90.00
_cell.angle_beta   90.00
_cell.angle_gamma   90.00
#
_symmetry.space_group_name_H-M   'P 1'
#
loop_
_entity.id
_entity.type
_entity.pdbx_description
1 polymer ?
#
loop_
_entity_poly.entity_id
_entity_poly.type
_entity_poly.pdbx_seq_one_letter_code
_entity_poly.pdbx_strand_id
1 'polypeptide(L)'
;MSVDIRGVFAVFFAVFLLGQPADGKAEVAAEEVVALRPAIEYLTRTFGDKYPNGDEYLTRLRDIERRGNQAQFESLRREALIANPLISGRPILFVVREQYKSDHHNTATIFKTGEINTNSFRGGGAMKVIDFAGGGKISTLIETSQGLLRDPEVHFGGGKIVFSMRNNIEDDYHIYEINTDGTGLKQLTFAPGVADFDPLYLPDDSIVFSSTREPKYCMCNRHIMGNLFRMDADGANIHQIGKSTLHEGHSALMPDGRILYDRWEYVDRNFGDAQGLWTVNPDGTNQSVYWGNNTWSPGGVIDARAIPGTENVLCIFGSCHDRPWGALAIIDRRLGIDGRKPVVRTWAADAVNLVTEAGPRPDVYGFDEFTKVNPKYEDPYPLSDKYFLCSRMTGRGEQMGIYLLDIFGNEVLLHVEEPGCFDPMPVGERQRPMSVPLRRDFKNQNGYMYILNVYEGTHMEGVQPGTVKYLRVVESPEKRFWTHAEWGGQGVHCPALNWHSFENKRILGTVPVAEDGSAYFEVPSDKFIFFQLLDANKMMVQSMRSGTVAQSGEVTGCTGCHENRRQTPKQFSEKIPMALKRQPSKLSGWKGEPRLFSYASEVQPVFDKHCVSCHDFGQEAESKLILAGDRTVTFNASYNELWRKKYIKAIGAGPSDIQQPYSWGSHASKLVEVIREGHYDIKLSGDEFERIVTWIDLNGPYYPRYDCAYPDNLTGRCPLDNNQLKRLTELTDVPFTKLAAHNQNTGPQVSFDRPWLSPCLANFEDKNHPGYIEALAIIESGRQMLQQHPRADMPGFEPCTIDQQRQQNYKMRQQAEARNRRAIRKGKKLYDFD
;
A
#
# COMPACT_ATOMS: atom_id res chain seq x y z
N MET A 1 21.60 -36.77 34.09
CA MET A 1 21.09 -38.11 33.74
C MET A 1 20.83 -38.12 32.26
N SER A 2 21.76 -38.70 31.55
CA SER A 2 21.75 -38.95 30.11
C SER A 2 20.91 -40.21 29.83
N VAL A 3 20.00 -40.13 28.87
CA VAL A 3 19.44 -41.34 28.24
C VAL A 3 19.63 -41.19 26.75
N ASP A 4 20.47 -42.04 26.23
CA ASP A 4 20.83 -42.28 24.87
C ASP A 4 19.82 -43.30 24.30
N ILE A 5 19.16 -43.01 23.19
CA ILE A 5 18.39 -43.99 22.44
C ILE A 5 18.79 -43.92 20.96
N ARG A 6 19.71 -44.80 20.61
CA ARG A 6 19.97 -45.23 19.22
C ARG A 6 18.92 -46.29 18.86
N GLY A 7 18.18 -46.08 17.79
CA GLY A 7 17.20 -47.04 17.28
C GLY A 7 17.11 -47.03 15.74
N VAL A 8 17.91 -47.86 15.15
CA VAL A 8 17.68 -48.74 13.97
C VAL A 8 16.94 -48.13 12.78
N PHE A 9 17.73 -47.79 11.72
CA PHE A 9 17.28 -47.67 10.36
C PHE A 9 17.07 -49.08 9.73
N ALA A 10 15.83 -49.42 9.38
CA ALA A 10 15.52 -50.55 8.51
C ALA A 10 15.43 -50.06 7.08
N VAL A 11 16.38 -50.42 6.25
CA VAL A 11 16.39 -50.20 4.82
C VAL A 11 15.49 -51.23 4.15
N PHE A 12 14.33 -50.82 3.61
CA PHE A 12 13.59 -51.65 2.68
C PHE A 12 14.05 -51.39 1.25
N PHE A 13 14.78 -52.35 0.68
CA PHE A 13 14.98 -52.44 -0.75
C PHE A 13 13.70 -52.93 -1.43
N ALA A 14 13.00 -52.06 -2.12
CA ALA A 14 11.95 -52.48 -3.03
C ALA A 14 12.57 -52.72 -4.42
N VAL A 15 12.51 -53.96 -4.82
CA VAL A 15 12.89 -54.43 -6.17
C VAL A 15 11.87 -53.83 -7.14
N PHE A 16 12.30 -52.92 -7.99
CA PHE A 16 11.49 -52.48 -9.13
C PHE A 16 11.56 -53.57 -10.21
N LEU A 17 10.51 -54.33 -10.31
CA LEU A 17 10.18 -55.10 -11.53
C LEU A 17 9.81 -54.12 -12.62
N LEU A 18 10.61 -54.06 -13.66
CA LEU A 18 10.30 -53.37 -14.92
C LEU A 18 9.06 -54.05 -15.55
N GLY A 19 7.88 -53.53 -15.24
CA GLY A 19 6.67 -53.82 -16.00
C GLY A 19 6.69 -52.96 -17.26
N GLN A 20 6.53 -53.56 -18.41
CA GLN A 20 6.29 -52.88 -19.69
C GLN A 20 5.16 -51.85 -19.55
N PRO A 21 5.17 -50.72 -20.31
CA PRO A 21 4.08 -49.73 -20.29
C PRO A 21 2.83 -50.42 -20.82
N ALA A 22 1.87 -50.66 -19.97
CA ALA A 22 0.50 -50.89 -20.41
C ALA A 22 0.07 -49.60 -21.13
N ASP A 23 -0.42 -49.71 -22.34
CA ASP A 23 -1.16 -48.65 -23.06
C ASP A 23 -2.46 -48.33 -22.28
N GLY A 24 -2.28 -47.65 -21.17
CA GLY A 24 -3.36 -47.05 -20.40
C GLY A 24 -3.78 -45.77 -21.10
N LYS A 25 -4.79 -45.83 -21.92
CA LYS A 25 -5.51 -44.63 -22.40
C LYS A 25 -5.95 -43.88 -21.14
N ALA A 26 -5.33 -42.72 -20.84
CA ALA A 26 -5.81 -41.84 -19.80
C ALA A 26 -7.23 -41.40 -20.22
N GLU A 27 -8.20 -41.70 -19.37
CA GLU A 27 -9.59 -41.34 -19.57
C GLU A 27 -9.75 -39.83 -19.43
N VAL A 28 -10.45 -39.17 -20.36
CA VAL A 28 -10.69 -37.72 -20.30
C VAL A 28 -11.49 -37.41 -19.06
N ALA A 29 -11.05 -36.46 -18.26
CA ALA A 29 -11.80 -36.07 -17.07
C ALA A 29 -13.15 -35.48 -17.47
N ALA A 30 -14.22 -36.00 -16.90
CA ALA A 30 -15.58 -35.58 -17.24
C ALA A 30 -15.81 -34.08 -17.09
N GLU A 31 -15.15 -33.44 -16.11
CA GLU A 31 -15.24 -32.01 -15.85
C GLU A 31 -14.64 -31.16 -17.00
N GLU A 32 -13.57 -31.63 -17.66
CA GLU A 32 -12.95 -30.91 -18.79
C GLU A 32 -13.83 -30.92 -20.04
N VAL A 33 -14.50 -32.04 -20.30
CA VAL A 33 -15.46 -32.14 -21.39
C VAL A 33 -16.69 -31.26 -21.14
N VAL A 34 -17.16 -31.21 -19.90
CA VAL A 34 -18.27 -30.36 -19.46
C VAL A 34 -17.92 -28.87 -19.66
N ALA A 35 -16.67 -28.48 -19.53
CA ALA A 35 -16.22 -27.11 -19.74
C ALA A 35 -16.12 -26.72 -21.25
N LEU A 36 -15.64 -27.63 -22.11
CA LEU A 36 -15.39 -27.31 -23.52
C LEU A 36 -16.69 -27.20 -24.35
N ARG A 37 -17.66 -28.04 -24.12
CA ARG A 37 -18.94 -28.04 -24.85
C ARG A 37 -19.65 -26.70 -24.81
N PRO A 38 -19.98 -26.10 -23.65
CA PRO A 38 -20.68 -24.83 -23.60
C PRO A 38 -19.84 -23.68 -24.16
N ALA A 39 -18.50 -23.77 -24.12
CA ALA A 39 -17.62 -22.79 -24.75
C ALA A 39 -17.78 -22.81 -26.28
N ILE A 40 -17.75 -24.00 -26.91
CA ILE A 40 -17.95 -24.12 -28.37
C ILE A 40 -19.37 -23.68 -28.76
N GLU A 41 -20.41 -24.11 -28.04
CA GLU A 41 -21.79 -23.70 -28.28
C GLU A 41 -22.00 -22.19 -28.18
N TYR A 42 -21.36 -21.56 -27.19
CA TYR A 42 -21.36 -20.11 -27.03
C TYR A 42 -20.69 -19.42 -28.22
N LEU A 43 -19.50 -19.87 -28.62
CA LEU A 43 -18.74 -19.29 -29.74
C LEU A 43 -19.52 -19.43 -31.05
N THR A 44 -20.09 -20.61 -31.33
CA THR A 44 -20.92 -20.87 -32.52
C THR A 44 -22.11 -19.91 -32.58
N ARG A 45 -22.85 -19.80 -31.49
CA ARG A 45 -24.03 -18.91 -31.42
C ARG A 45 -23.66 -17.42 -31.49
N THR A 46 -22.56 -17.03 -30.88
CA THR A 46 -22.19 -15.59 -30.74
C THR A 46 -21.53 -15.06 -31.99
N PHE A 47 -20.68 -15.85 -32.64
CA PHE A 47 -19.85 -15.42 -33.77
C PHE A 47 -20.31 -15.92 -35.15
N GLY A 48 -21.18 -16.94 -35.19
CA GLY A 48 -21.73 -17.48 -36.45
C GLY A 48 -20.66 -17.76 -37.48
N ASP A 49 -20.76 -17.12 -38.63
CA ASP A 49 -19.84 -17.31 -39.77
C ASP A 49 -18.36 -17.01 -39.45
N LYS A 50 -18.09 -16.24 -38.39
CA LYS A 50 -16.72 -16.00 -37.93
C LYS A 50 -16.13 -17.16 -37.12
N TYR A 51 -16.95 -18.15 -36.74
CA TYR A 51 -16.55 -19.38 -36.07
C TYR A 51 -17.13 -20.60 -36.80
N PRO A 52 -16.71 -20.85 -38.07
CA PRO A 52 -17.41 -21.76 -39.00
C PRO A 52 -17.36 -23.24 -38.58
N ASN A 53 -16.34 -23.67 -37.82
CA ASN A 53 -16.11 -25.09 -37.52
C ASN A 53 -16.79 -25.54 -36.21
N GLY A 54 -17.68 -24.74 -35.61
CA GLY A 54 -18.29 -25.04 -34.33
C GLY A 54 -19.01 -26.37 -34.24
N ASP A 55 -19.83 -26.68 -35.27
CA ASP A 55 -20.57 -27.96 -35.33
C ASP A 55 -19.61 -29.16 -35.56
N GLU A 56 -18.54 -28.98 -36.31
CA GLU A 56 -17.48 -29.99 -36.47
C GLU A 56 -16.79 -30.25 -35.11
N TYR A 57 -16.41 -29.21 -34.41
CA TYR A 57 -15.79 -29.35 -33.06
C TYR A 57 -16.70 -30.07 -32.07
N LEU A 58 -18.01 -29.78 -32.04
CA LEU A 58 -18.96 -30.47 -31.23
C LEU A 58 -19.10 -31.95 -31.60
N THR A 59 -19.01 -32.29 -32.90
CA THR A 59 -19.05 -33.67 -33.37
C THR A 59 -17.79 -34.42 -32.94
N ARG A 60 -16.61 -33.82 -33.16
CA ARG A 60 -15.32 -34.40 -32.71
C ARG A 60 -15.29 -34.57 -31.19
N LEU A 61 -15.85 -33.64 -30.44
CA LEU A 61 -15.92 -33.71 -28.96
C LEU A 61 -16.75 -34.94 -28.53
N ARG A 62 -17.93 -35.17 -29.15
CA ARG A 62 -18.75 -36.34 -28.89
C ARG A 62 -18.04 -37.66 -29.20
N ASP A 63 -17.23 -37.69 -30.22
CA ASP A 63 -16.46 -38.90 -30.58
C ASP A 63 -15.32 -39.15 -29.57
N ILE A 64 -14.68 -38.07 -29.10
CA ILE A 64 -13.62 -38.13 -28.06
C ILE A 64 -14.22 -38.58 -26.70
N GLU A 65 -15.39 -38.11 -26.33
CA GLU A 65 -16.11 -38.54 -25.13
C GLU A 65 -16.36 -40.07 -25.14
N ARG A 66 -16.66 -40.64 -26.30
CA ARG A 66 -16.91 -42.08 -26.42
C ARG A 66 -15.62 -42.91 -26.42
N ARG A 67 -14.51 -42.36 -26.90
CA ARG A 67 -13.27 -43.08 -27.14
C ARG A 67 -12.24 -42.89 -26.00
N GLY A 68 -12.41 -41.87 -25.13
CA GLY A 68 -11.57 -41.63 -23.97
C GLY A 68 -10.12 -41.28 -24.30
N ASN A 69 -9.85 -40.44 -25.33
CA ASN A 69 -8.49 -40.06 -25.72
C ASN A 69 -8.10 -38.64 -25.27
N GLN A 70 -7.35 -38.53 -24.19
CA GLN A 70 -6.93 -37.24 -23.60
C GLN A 70 -6.08 -36.40 -24.59
N ALA A 71 -5.17 -36.98 -25.34
CA ALA A 71 -4.35 -36.23 -26.28
C ALA A 71 -5.19 -35.63 -27.42
N GLN A 72 -6.21 -36.37 -27.92
CA GLN A 72 -7.13 -35.85 -28.92
C GLN A 72 -8.03 -34.76 -28.33
N PHE A 73 -8.43 -34.89 -27.06
CA PHE A 73 -9.19 -33.88 -26.36
C PHE A 73 -8.40 -32.56 -26.23
N GLU A 74 -7.16 -32.63 -25.79
CA GLU A 74 -6.30 -31.45 -25.64
C GLU A 74 -6.07 -30.74 -26.99
N SER A 75 -5.85 -31.52 -28.04
CA SER A 75 -5.70 -30.99 -29.40
C SER A 75 -6.98 -30.28 -29.85
N LEU A 76 -8.14 -30.90 -29.65
CA LEU A 76 -9.43 -30.29 -29.99
C LEU A 76 -9.71 -29.04 -29.18
N ARG A 77 -9.49 -29.11 -27.85
CA ARG A 77 -9.67 -27.98 -26.94
C ARG A 77 -8.84 -26.77 -27.41
N ARG A 78 -7.57 -26.99 -27.68
CA ARG A 78 -6.68 -25.96 -28.17
C ARG A 78 -7.13 -25.39 -29.52
N GLU A 79 -7.43 -26.25 -30.49
CA GLU A 79 -7.90 -25.85 -31.81
C GLU A 79 -9.18 -25.03 -31.77
N ALA A 80 -10.20 -25.52 -31.06
CA ALA A 80 -11.49 -24.87 -30.95
C ALA A 80 -11.41 -23.51 -30.23
N LEU A 81 -10.60 -23.39 -29.19
CA LEU A 81 -10.50 -22.15 -28.40
C LEU A 81 -9.54 -21.12 -29.02
N ILE A 82 -8.52 -21.53 -29.77
CA ILE A 82 -7.69 -20.61 -30.59
C ILE A 82 -8.48 -20.06 -31.78
N ALA A 83 -9.37 -20.86 -32.37
CA ALA A 83 -10.27 -20.41 -33.45
C ALA A 83 -11.28 -19.34 -32.97
N ASN A 84 -11.41 -19.11 -31.67
CA ASN A 84 -12.23 -18.03 -31.11
C ASN A 84 -11.90 -16.68 -31.78
N PRO A 85 -12.86 -15.99 -32.38
CA PRO A 85 -12.62 -14.70 -33.06
C PRO A 85 -12.02 -13.60 -32.20
N LEU A 86 -12.14 -13.70 -30.87
CA LEU A 86 -11.46 -12.78 -29.95
C LEU A 86 -9.96 -12.99 -29.91
N ILE A 87 -9.46 -14.17 -30.30
CA ILE A 87 -8.05 -14.57 -30.38
C ILE A 87 -7.55 -14.55 -31.81
N SER A 88 -8.27 -15.20 -32.75
CA SER A 88 -7.88 -15.28 -34.13
C SER A 88 -8.17 -14.02 -34.95
N GLY A 89 -8.98 -13.11 -34.44
CA GLY A 89 -9.40 -11.91 -35.17
C GLY A 89 -8.40 -10.75 -35.10
N ARG A 90 -7.40 -10.81 -34.24
CA ARG A 90 -6.35 -9.81 -34.13
C ARG A 90 -5.11 -10.38 -33.42
N PRO A 91 -3.90 -9.86 -33.72
CA PRO A 91 -2.68 -10.28 -33.04
C PRO A 91 -2.72 -10.00 -31.54
N ILE A 92 -1.99 -10.78 -30.77
CA ILE A 92 -1.82 -10.60 -29.32
C ILE A 92 -0.40 -10.12 -29.03
N LEU A 93 -0.30 -8.96 -28.40
CA LEU A 93 0.93 -8.42 -27.84
C LEU A 93 1.29 -9.19 -26.57
N PHE A 94 2.58 -9.36 -26.31
CA PHE A 94 3.09 -9.88 -25.05
C PHE A 94 4.53 -9.43 -24.79
N VAL A 95 4.95 -9.46 -23.53
CA VAL A 95 6.31 -9.16 -23.10
C VAL A 95 7.02 -10.45 -22.74
N VAL A 96 8.29 -10.56 -23.14
CA VAL A 96 9.19 -11.64 -22.72
C VAL A 96 10.20 -11.06 -21.76
N ARG A 97 10.26 -11.57 -20.53
CA ARG A 97 11.20 -11.13 -19.49
C ARG A 97 11.42 -12.20 -18.43
N GLU A 98 12.45 -12.03 -17.62
CA GLU A 98 12.59 -12.78 -16.36
C GLU A 98 11.45 -12.45 -15.41
N GLN A 99 11.04 -13.45 -14.62
CA GLN A 99 10.13 -13.19 -13.50
C GLN A 99 10.82 -12.33 -12.44
N TYR A 100 10.08 -11.41 -11.85
CA TYR A 100 10.61 -10.59 -10.77
C TYR A 100 11.13 -11.47 -9.63
N LYS A 101 12.28 -11.10 -9.09
CA LYS A 101 12.79 -11.77 -7.92
C LYS A 101 11.92 -11.46 -6.71
N SER A 102 11.61 -12.47 -5.91
CA SER A 102 10.90 -12.27 -4.65
C SER A 102 11.66 -11.32 -3.73
N ASP A 103 10.99 -10.32 -3.21
CA ASP A 103 11.48 -9.40 -2.17
C ASP A 103 10.37 -9.25 -1.12
N HIS A 104 10.50 -8.24 -0.24
CA HIS A 104 9.63 -8.08 0.92
C HIS A 104 8.17 -7.73 0.55
N HIS A 105 7.94 -7.02 -0.55
CA HIS A 105 6.60 -6.63 -0.99
C HIS A 105 6.34 -6.88 -2.47
N ASN A 106 5.08 -7.08 -2.82
CA ASN A 106 4.63 -7.22 -4.21
C ASN A 106 4.96 -5.99 -5.08
N THR A 107 5.16 -4.82 -4.49
CA THR A 107 5.59 -3.59 -5.16
C THR A 107 7.10 -3.48 -5.37
N ALA A 108 7.90 -4.48 -4.97
CA ALA A 108 9.36 -4.46 -5.08
C ALA A 108 9.90 -4.62 -6.51
N THR A 109 9.06 -4.44 -7.50
CA THR A 109 9.38 -4.41 -8.94
C THR A 109 9.82 -3.03 -9.45
N ILE A 110 9.76 -2.00 -8.61
CA ILE A 110 10.19 -0.64 -8.93
C ILE A 110 11.71 -0.57 -8.73
N PHE A 111 12.44 -0.75 -9.83
CA PHE A 111 13.89 -0.68 -9.81
C PHE A 111 14.34 0.75 -10.10
N LYS A 112 14.88 1.40 -9.10
CA LYS A 112 15.40 2.76 -9.20
C LYS A 112 16.90 2.77 -8.92
N THR A 113 17.68 3.41 -9.80
CA THR A 113 19.14 3.51 -9.67
C THR A 113 19.55 4.11 -8.33
N GLY A 114 20.50 3.46 -7.66
CA GLY A 114 20.97 3.86 -6.33
C GLY A 114 20.06 3.49 -5.17
N GLU A 115 18.94 2.81 -5.43
CA GLU A 115 18.04 2.29 -4.41
C GLU A 115 18.17 0.78 -4.25
N ILE A 116 17.60 0.25 -3.18
CA ILE A 116 17.80 -1.14 -2.79
C ILE A 116 17.22 -2.15 -3.79
N ASN A 117 16.11 -1.82 -4.42
CA ASN A 117 15.43 -2.70 -5.35
C ASN A 117 16.28 -3.01 -6.59
N THR A 118 17.25 -2.18 -6.93
CA THR A 118 18.16 -2.38 -8.07
C THR A 118 18.88 -3.72 -8.03
N ASN A 119 19.14 -4.26 -6.82
CA ASN A 119 19.79 -5.56 -6.66
C ASN A 119 18.94 -6.73 -7.17
N SER A 120 17.64 -6.56 -7.31
CA SER A 120 16.70 -7.57 -7.82
C SER A 120 16.52 -7.50 -9.33
N PHE A 121 17.07 -6.47 -9.98
CA PHE A 121 16.99 -6.31 -11.43
C PHE A 121 17.68 -7.44 -12.20
N ARG A 122 17.02 -7.91 -13.24
CA ARG A 122 17.57 -8.84 -14.23
C ARG A 122 17.25 -8.30 -15.61
N GLY A 123 18.29 -7.95 -16.34
CA GLY A 123 18.15 -7.47 -17.72
C GLY A 123 17.87 -8.58 -18.72
N GLY A 124 17.33 -8.19 -19.86
CA GLY A 124 16.91 -9.03 -20.96
C GLY A 124 15.39 -9.05 -21.09
N GLY A 125 14.90 -8.77 -22.29
CA GLY A 125 13.48 -8.81 -22.56
C GLY A 125 13.13 -8.36 -23.98
N ALA A 126 11.91 -8.65 -24.39
CA ALA A 126 11.37 -8.27 -25.68
C ALA A 126 9.89 -7.99 -25.59
N MET A 127 9.39 -7.12 -26.47
CA MET A 127 7.98 -6.97 -26.71
C MET A 127 7.67 -7.57 -28.10
N LYS A 128 6.76 -8.54 -28.13
CA LYS A 128 6.45 -9.36 -29.29
C LYS A 128 4.95 -9.40 -29.57
N VAL A 129 4.61 -9.80 -30.78
CA VAL A 129 3.23 -9.98 -31.21
C VAL A 129 3.10 -11.36 -31.83
N ILE A 130 2.06 -12.12 -31.45
CA ILE A 130 1.70 -13.41 -32.03
C ILE A 130 0.40 -13.28 -32.83
N ASP A 131 0.39 -13.75 -34.05
CA ASP A 131 -0.77 -13.77 -34.95
C ASP A 131 -1.30 -15.20 -35.13
N PHE A 132 -2.40 -15.50 -34.45
CA PHE A 132 -3.04 -16.82 -34.54
C PHE A 132 -3.76 -17.05 -35.88
N ALA A 133 -4.27 -16.01 -36.52
CA ALA A 133 -4.83 -16.13 -37.89
C ALA A 133 -3.73 -16.49 -38.92
N GLY A 134 -2.52 -15.99 -38.72
CA GLY A 134 -1.34 -16.30 -39.50
C GLY A 134 -0.62 -17.59 -39.05
N GLY A 135 -1.30 -18.52 -38.37
CA GLY A 135 -0.73 -19.79 -37.96
C GLY A 135 0.22 -19.69 -36.75
N GLY A 136 0.06 -18.67 -35.89
CA GLY A 136 0.91 -18.46 -34.73
C GLY A 136 2.24 -17.78 -35.04
N LYS A 137 2.31 -17.01 -36.11
CA LYS A 137 3.52 -16.25 -36.49
C LYS A 137 3.84 -15.21 -35.43
N ILE A 138 5.10 -15.21 -34.97
CA ILE A 138 5.61 -14.24 -33.99
C ILE A 138 6.45 -13.18 -34.70
N SER A 139 6.27 -11.93 -34.30
CA SER A 139 7.07 -10.78 -34.73
C SER A 139 7.59 -10.03 -33.49
N THR A 140 8.86 -9.69 -33.47
CA THR A 140 9.47 -8.86 -32.40
C THR A 140 9.34 -7.39 -32.77
N LEU A 141 8.76 -6.59 -31.86
CA LEU A 141 8.64 -5.13 -32.02
C LEU A 141 9.89 -4.44 -31.51
N ILE A 142 10.36 -4.85 -30.34
CA ILE A 142 11.58 -4.34 -29.70
C ILE A 142 12.18 -5.44 -28.82
N GLU A 143 13.52 -5.44 -28.72
CA GLU A 143 14.27 -6.38 -27.89
C GLU A 143 15.44 -5.67 -27.24
N THR A 144 15.78 -6.07 -26.01
CA THR A 144 16.94 -5.58 -25.26
C THR A 144 17.62 -6.74 -24.55
N SER A 145 18.95 -6.75 -24.57
CA SER A 145 19.76 -7.76 -23.86
C SER A 145 20.12 -7.35 -22.43
N GLN A 146 20.07 -6.06 -22.10
CA GLN A 146 20.49 -5.51 -20.82
C GLN A 146 19.37 -4.76 -20.08
N GLY A 147 18.35 -4.34 -20.81
CA GLY A 147 17.22 -3.59 -20.29
C GLY A 147 16.08 -4.48 -19.82
N LEU A 148 14.96 -3.87 -19.51
CA LEU A 148 13.72 -4.56 -19.19
C LEU A 148 12.55 -3.73 -19.69
N LEU A 149 11.55 -4.42 -20.28
CA LEU A 149 10.29 -3.84 -20.74
C LEU A 149 9.15 -4.39 -19.89
N ARG A 150 8.12 -3.55 -19.64
CA ARG A 150 6.93 -3.93 -18.86
C ARG A 150 5.74 -3.01 -19.14
N ASP A 151 4.59 -3.43 -18.73
CA ASP A 151 3.33 -2.66 -18.67
C ASP A 151 2.95 -2.01 -20.03
N PRO A 152 2.89 -2.75 -21.15
CA PRO A 152 2.46 -2.19 -22.41
C PRO A 152 0.95 -1.91 -22.42
N GLU A 153 0.55 -0.79 -23.03
CA GLU A 153 -0.85 -0.45 -23.27
C GLU A 153 -1.05 -0.02 -24.72
N VAL A 154 -1.90 -0.74 -25.46
CA VAL A 154 -2.21 -0.42 -26.86
C VAL A 154 -3.18 0.77 -26.90
N HIS A 155 -2.85 1.76 -27.74
CA HIS A 155 -3.71 2.92 -27.97
C HIS A 155 -5.08 2.53 -28.56
N PHE A 156 -6.12 3.34 -28.34
CA PHE A 156 -7.50 3.06 -28.80
C PHE A 156 -7.61 2.88 -30.33
N GLY A 157 -6.79 3.59 -31.08
CA GLY A 157 -6.73 3.43 -32.56
C GLY A 157 -5.91 2.23 -33.05
N GLY A 158 -5.33 1.44 -32.15
CA GLY A 158 -4.58 0.22 -32.48
C GLY A 158 -3.22 0.45 -33.17
N GLY A 159 -2.79 1.70 -33.38
CA GLY A 159 -1.58 2.01 -34.15
C GLY A 159 -0.33 2.25 -33.30
N LYS A 160 -0.45 2.37 -31.99
CA LYS A 160 0.64 2.70 -31.06
C LYS A 160 0.54 1.92 -29.77
N ILE A 161 1.67 1.77 -29.09
CA ILE A 161 1.83 1.15 -27.77
C ILE A 161 2.63 2.10 -26.90
N VAL A 162 2.13 2.41 -25.71
CA VAL A 162 2.92 3.03 -24.65
C VAL A 162 3.38 1.94 -23.67
N PHE A 163 4.58 2.04 -23.13
CA PHE A 163 5.15 1.04 -22.24
C PHE A 163 6.27 1.63 -21.39
N SER A 164 6.66 0.89 -20.36
CA SER A 164 7.79 1.23 -19.51
C SER A 164 9.03 0.49 -19.99
N MET A 165 10.16 1.18 -20.07
CA MET A 165 11.43 0.56 -20.41
C MET A 165 12.56 1.17 -19.61
N ARG A 166 13.51 0.32 -19.26
CA ARG A 166 14.79 0.64 -18.66
C ARG A 166 15.87 0.01 -19.53
N ASN A 167 16.88 0.79 -19.95
CA ASN A 167 17.87 0.33 -20.95
C ASN A 167 18.92 -0.62 -20.38
N ASN A 168 19.28 -0.47 -19.08
CA ASN A 168 20.27 -1.31 -18.38
C ASN A 168 20.15 -1.08 -16.85
N ILE A 169 21.03 -1.67 -16.07
CA ILE A 169 21.03 -1.57 -14.60
C ILE A 169 21.33 -0.15 -14.10
N GLU A 170 22.04 0.67 -14.86
CA GLU A 170 22.37 2.06 -14.49
C GLU A 170 21.29 3.07 -14.87
N ASP A 171 20.27 2.64 -15.63
CA ASP A 171 19.14 3.46 -16.04
C ASP A 171 17.97 3.32 -15.05
N ASP A 172 17.01 4.24 -15.09
CA ASP A 172 15.72 4.13 -14.42
C ASP A 172 14.64 3.78 -15.45
N TYR A 173 13.44 3.39 -15.01
CA TYR A 173 12.32 3.23 -15.92
C TYR A 173 11.85 4.57 -16.47
N HIS A 174 11.64 4.61 -17.76
CA HIS A 174 11.03 5.72 -18.47
C HIS A 174 9.87 5.26 -19.33
N ILE A 175 8.97 6.18 -19.64
CA ILE A 175 7.84 5.90 -20.52
C ILE A 175 8.28 6.09 -21.97
N TYR A 176 7.98 5.09 -22.79
CA TYR A 176 8.24 5.05 -24.23
C TYR A 176 6.95 4.83 -25.00
N GLU A 177 6.93 5.27 -26.25
CA GLU A 177 5.88 4.98 -27.24
C GLU A 177 6.52 4.36 -28.49
N ILE A 178 5.86 3.36 -29.10
CA ILE A 178 6.28 2.71 -30.33
C ILE A 178 5.05 2.43 -31.20
N ASN A 179 5.20 2.40 -32.53
CA ASN A 179 4.13 1.96 -33.41
C ASN A 179 3.95 0.42 -33.31
N THR A 180 2.75 -0.06 -33.58
CA THR A 180 2.44 -1.50 -33.53
C THR A 180 3.14 -2.34 -34.60
N ASP A 181 3.83 -1.70 -35.57
CA ASP A 181 4.72 -2.32 -36.54
C ASP A 181 6.19 -2.35 -36.09
N GLY A 182 6.51 -1.88 -34.89
CA GLY A 182 7.87 -1.81 -34.36
C GLY A 182 8.68 -0.58 -34.77
N THR A 183 8.10 0.34 -35.52
CA THR A 183 8.76 1.59 -35.92
C THR A 183 8.46 2.74 -34.99
N GLY A 184 9.20 3.85 -35.09
CA GLY A 184 8.87 5.10 -34.42
C GLY A 184 9.05 5.10 -32.90
N LEU A 185 9.98 4.30 -32.37
CA LEU A 185 10.32 4.30 -30.94
C LEU A 185 10.67 5.71 -30.46
N LYS A 186 9.96 6.18 -29.43
CA LYS A 186 10.13 7.49 -28.83
C LYS A 186 10.11 7.41 -27.31
N GLN A 187 11.09 8.01 -26.64
CA GLN A 187 11.06 8.23 -25.19
C GLN A 187 10.20 9.46 -24.88
N LEU A 188 9.37 9.38 -23.82
CA LEU A 188 8.46 10.48 -23.41
C LEU A 188 8.87 11.12 -22.08
N THR A 189 9.53 10.39 -21.19
CA THR A 189 9.98 10.91 -19.89
C THR A 189 11.49 10.75 -19.72
N PHE A 190 12.15 11.72 -19.05
CA PHE A 190 13.63 11.83 -19.04
C PHE A 190 14.21 12.20 -17.68
N ALA A 191 13.40 12.33 -16.63
CA ALA A 191 13.90 12.84 -15.36
C ALA A 191 14.90 11.87 -14.70
N PRO A 192 16.16 12.29 -14.46
CA PRO A 192 17.15 11.42 -13.86
C PRO A 192 16.82 11.07 -12.41
N GLY A 193 17.12 9.84 -12.01
CA GLY A 193 16.85 9.32 -10.66
C GLY A 193 15.35 9.23 -10.33
N VAL A 194 14.52 9.01 -11.35
CA VAL A 194 13.08 8.79 -11.25
C VAL A 194 12.70 7.57 -12.06
N ALA A 195 11.96 6.65 -11.46
CA ALA A 195 11.32 5.58 -12.18
C ALA A 195 9.89 5.97 -12.54
N ASP A 196 9.58 5.97 -13.84
CA ASP A 196 8.26 6.17 -14.42
C ASP A 196 7.81 4.84 -15.05
N PHE A 197 6.67 4.30 -14.65
CA PHE A 197 6.22 2.95 -15.03
C PHE A 197 4.70 2.85 -15.08
N ASP A 198 4.17 1.74 -15.61
CA ASP A 198 2.74 1.42 -15.67
C ASP A 198 1.91 2.51 -16.39
N PRO A 199 2.21 2.83 -17.67
CA PRO A 199 1.53 3.88 -18.41
C PRO A 199 0.16 3.43 -18.94
N LEU A 200 -0.78 4.37 -19.01
CA LEU A 200 -2.14 4.18 -19.48
C LEU A 200 -2.58 5.35 -20.37
N TYR A 201 -3.05 5.08 -21.59
CA TYR A 201 -3.71 6.12 -22.40
C TYR A 201 -5.07 6.50 -21.84
N LEU A 202 -5.32 7.81 -21.75
CA LEU A 202 -6.62 8.37 -21.41
C LEU A 202 -7.46 8.67 -22.67
N PRO A 203 -8.79 8.86 -22.53
CA PRO A 203 -9.66 9.14 -23.67
C PRO A 203 -9.34 10.43 -24.46
N ASP A 204 -8.58 11.35 -23.87
CA ASP A 204 -8.10 12.59 -24.49
C ASP A 204 -6.67 12.49 -25.04
N ASP A 205 -6.16 11.26 -25.18
CA ASP A 205 -4.82 10.91 -25.64
C ASP A 205 -3.68 11.30 -24.67
N SER A 206 -3.97 11.94 -23.54
CA SER A 206 -2.97 12.10 -22.48
C SER A 206 -2.64 10.75 -21.83
N ILE A 207 -1.56 10.71 -21.06
CA ILE A 207 -1.05 9.48 -20.46
C ILE A 207 -1.01 9.64 -18.95
N VAL A 208 -1.54 8.65 -18.23
CA VAL A 208 -1.35 8.46 -16.81
C VAL A 208 -0.30 7.38 -16.59
N PHE A 209 0.52 7.50 -15.57
CA PHE A 209 1.55 6.54 -15.21
C PHE A 209 1.88 6.64 -13.73
N SER A 210 2.49 5.60 -13.20
CA SER A 210 3.03 5.61 -11.84
C SER A 210 4.46 6.13 -11.84
N SER A 211 4.83 6.90 -10.80
CA SER A 211 6.15 7.55 -10.77
C SER A 211 6.68 7.73 -9.35
N THR A 212 8.00 7.63 -9.21
CA THR A 212 8.74 7.99 -8.00
C THR A 212 9.14 9.47 -7.97
N ARG A 213 8.52 10.35 -8.77
CA ARG A 213 8.77 11.80 -8.84
C ARG A 213 8.51 12.52 -7.51
N GLU A 214 7.65 11.99 -6.68
CA GLU A 214 7.57 12.31 -5.26
C GLU A 214 8.37 11.26 -4.48
N PRO A 215 9.66 11.52 -4.16
CA PRO A 215 10.52 10.54 -3.53
C PRO A 215 10.02 10.15 -2.15
N LYS A 216 9.67 8.87 -1.96
CA LYS A 216 9.23 8.32 -0.69
C LYS A 216 9.44 6.82 -0.60
N TYR A 217 9.39 6.34 0.63
CA TYR A 217 9.58 4.94 0.96
C TYR A 217 8.35 4.37 1.66
N CYS A 218 8.23 3.05 1.65
CA CYS A 218 7.28 2.35 2.47
C CYS A 218 7.44 2.75 3.96
N MET A 219 6.34 2.84 4.68
CA MET A 219 6.39 3.26 6.09
C MET A 219 7.16 2.27 6.97
N CYS A 220 7.02 0.97 6.71
CA CYS A 220 7.62 -0.09 7.53
C CYS A 220 9.00 -0.55 7.02
N ASN A 221 9.44 -0.15 5.84
CA ASN A 221 10.72 -0.59 5.28
C ASN A 221 11.35 0.42 4.31
N ARG A 222 12.32 -0.04 3.52
CA ARG A 222 13.18 0.71 2.61
C ARG A 222 12.70 0.78 1.16
N HIS A 223 11.62 0.07 0.80
CA HIS A 223 11.17 0.02 -0.58
C HIS A 223 10.62 1.38 -1.04
N ILE A 224 11.02 1.78 -2.23
CA ILE A 224 10.50 3.00 -2.87
C ILE A 224 9.07 2.79 -3.33
N MET A 225 8.30 3.89 -3.33
CA MET A 225 6.88 3.91 -3.67
C MET A 225 6.61 4.90 -4.80
N GLY A 226 5.70 4.53 -5.71
CA GLY A 226 5.21 5.40 -6.77
C GLY A 226 3.82 5.92 -6.49
N ASN A 227 3.46 7.06 -7.09
CA ASN A 227 2.09 7.54 -7.17
C ASN A 227 1.71 7.88 -8.61
N LEU A 228 0.41 8.14 -8.83
CA LEU A 228 -0.11 8.47 -10.15
C LEU A 228 0.27 9.88 -10.58
N PHE A 229 0.80 9.99 -11.79
CA PHE A 229 1.10 11.21 -12.52
C PHE A 229 0.38 11.20 -13.87
N ARG A 230 0.19 12.37 -14.43
CA ARG A 230 -0.39 12.56 -15.76
C ARG A 230 0.52 13.45 -16.58
N MET A 231 0.57 13.21 -17.91
CA MET A 231 1.25 14.05 -18.89
C MET A 231 0.41 14.20 -20.17
N ASP A 232 0.73 15.19 -20.98
CA ASP A 232 0.20 15.32 -22.33
C ASP A 232 0.72 14.15 -23.22
N ALA A 233 0.06 13.89 -24.34
CA ALA A 233 0.43 12.80 -25.28
C ALA A 233 1.87 12.86 -25.80
N ASP A 234 2.48 14.03 -25.80
CA ASP A 234 3.86 14.25 -26.27
C ASP A 234 4.93 14.22 -25.16
N GLY A 235 4.54 13.96 -23.92
CA GLY A 235 5.40 13.92 -22.74
C GLY A 235 5.51 15.23 -21.98
N ALA A 236 4.81 16.29 -22.40
CA ALA A 236 4.81 17.56 -21.71
C ALA A 236 3.92 17.57 -20.44
N ASN A 237 4.13 18.57 -19.59
CA ASN A 237 3.25 18.94 -18.49
C ASN A 237 3.01 17.82 -17.45
N ILE A 238 4.04 17.06 -17.14
CA ILE A 238 3.98 15.99 -16.13
C ILE A 238 3.58 16.60 -14.79
N HIS A 239 2.50 16.11 -14.19
CA HIS A 239 2.02 16.57 -12.88
C HIS A 239 1.33 15.45 -12.11
N GLN A 240 1.42 15.54 -10.79
CA GLN A 240 0.88 14.55 -9.86
C GLN A 240 -0.65 14.64 -9.78
N ILE A 241 -1.32 13.47 -9.87
CA ILE A 241 -2.77 13.33 -9.68
C ILE A 241 -3.12 12.41 -8.50
N GLY A 242 -2.24 11.49 -8.12
CA GLY A 242 -2.37 10.63 -6.95
C GLY A 242 -1.58 11.16 -5.75
N LYS A 243 -1.99 10.80 -4.53
CA LYS A 243 -1.34 11.29 -3.30
C LYS A 243 -1.46 10.29 -2.13
N SER A 244 -1.35 9.00 -2.35
CA SER A 244 -1.24 8.05 -1.25
C SER A 244 0.08 8.25 -0.48
N THR A 245 0.09 7.91 0.79
CA THR A 245 1.33 7.85 1.58
C THR A 245 2.27 6.76 1.13
N LEU A 246 1.74 5.73 0.45
CA LEU A 246 2.48 4.60 -0.09
C LEU A 246 2.34 4.53 -1.61
N HIS A 247 2.01 3.35 -2.13
CA HIS A 247 1.96 3.04 -3.55
C HIS A 247 0.59 3.33 -4.17
N GLU A 248 0.61 3.76 -5.42
CA GLU A 248 -0.51 3.79 -6.36
C GLU A 248 0.01 3.30 -7.70
N GLY A 249 -0.64 2.31 -8.29
CA GLY A 249 -0.18 1.71 -9.55
C GLY A 249 -1.20 0.78 -10.19
N HIS A 250 -0.74 0.01 -11.17
CA HIS A 250 -1.52 -0.95 -11.95
C HIS A 250 -2.82 -0.32 -12.48
N SER A 251 -2.66 0.83 -13.15
CA SER A 251 -3.78 1.66 -13.62
C SER A 251 -4.47 1.05 -14.81
N ALA A 252 -5.80 1.08 -14.82
CA ALA A 252 -6.62 0.72 -15.97
C ALA A 252 -7.79 1.68 -16.14
N LEU A 253 -8.35 1.74 -17.35
CA LEU A 253 -9.43 2.64 -17.65
C LEU A 253 -10.79 1.95 -17.46
N MET A 254 -11.68 2.62 -16.72
CA MET A 254 -13.09 2.20 -16.58
C MET A 254 -13.91 2.66 -17.79
N PRO A 255 -15.03 1.98 -18.11
CA PRO A 255 -15.93 2.40 -19.21
C PRO A 255 -16.49 3.81 -19.07
N ASP A 256 -16.57 4.32 -17.83
CA ASP A 256 -17.04 5.67 -17.53
C ASP A 256 -15.93 6.74 -17.59
N GLY A 257 -14.73 6.35 -18.00
CA GLY A 257 -13.57 7.23 -18.17
C GLY A 257 -12.78 7.51 -16.91
N ARG A 258 -13.16 6.96 -15.75
CA ARG A 258 -12.34 7.01 -14.54
C ARG A 258 -11.17 6.04 -14.63
N ILE A 259 -10.14 6.28 -13.83
CA ILE A 259 -9.00 5.40 -13.64
C ILE A 259 -9.31 4.47 -12.48
N LEU A 260 -9.20 3.17 -12.70
CA LEU A 260 -9.17 2.12 -11.67
C LEU A 260 -7.70 1.81 -11.38
N TYR A 261 -7.32 1.75 -10.10
CA TYR A 261 -5.94 1.52 -9.70
C TYR A 261 -5.87 0.86 -8.33
N ASP A 262 -4.77 0.22 -8.00
CA ASP A 262 -4.51 -0.20 -6.64
C ASP A 262 -3.90 0.95 -5.83
N ARG A 263 -4.32 1.04 -4.58
CA ARG A 263 -3.80 2.01 -3.64
C ARG A 263 -3.45 1.34 -2.33
N TRP A 264 -2.19 1.49 -1.95
CA TRP A 264 -1.70 1.08 -0.65
C TRP A 264 -1.58 2.30 0.26
N GLU A 265 -2.10 2.20 1.47
CA GLU A 265 -2.13 3.31 2.43
C GLU A 265 -1.97 2.85 3.87
N TYR A 266 -1.43 3.71 4.73
CA TYR A 266 -1.49 3.54 6.19
C TYR A 266 -2.17 4.74 6.82
N VAL A 267 -3.07 4.49 7.76
CA VAL A 267 -3.60 5.42 8.75
C VAL A 267 -3.97 4.60 9.97
N ASP A 268 -3.03 4.45 10.90
CA ASP A 268 -3.24 3.73 12.17
C ASP A 268 -3.85 2.33 11.98
N ARG A 269 -3.37 1.58 10.98
CA ARG A 269 -3.87 0.25 10.60
C ARG A 269 -2.75 -0.68 10.16
N ASN A 270 -3.04 -1.97 10.07
CA ASN A 270 -2.11 -2.95 9.54
C ASN A 270 -1.69 -2.61 8.11
N PHE A 271 -0.42 -2.85 7.81
CA PHE A 271 0.16 -2.58 6.51
C PHE A 271 -0.19 -3.64 5.45
N GLY A 272 -0.39 -4.88 5.86
CA GLY A 272 -0.55 -6.00 4.94
C GLY A 272 -1.93 -6.11 4.30
N ASP A 273 -2.95 -5.47 4.87
CA ASP A 273 -4.34 -5.50 4.41
C ASP A 273 -4.84 -4.13 3.91
N ALA A 274 -3.92 -3.26 3.54
CA ALA A 274 -4.23 -1.87 3.22
C ALA A 274 -4.05 -1.53 1.72
N GLN A 275 -3.88 -2.55 0.85
CA GLN A 275 -3.73 -2.40 -0.60
C GLN A 275 -4.99 -2.91 -1.32
N GLY A 276 -5.94 -2.01 -1.54
CA GLY A 276 -7.21 -2.28 -2.21
C GLY A 276 -7.38 -1.51 -3.52
N LEU A 277 -8.51 -1.73 -4.19
CA LEU A 277 -8.86 -1.05 -5.44
C LEU A 277 -9.57 0.27 -5.17
N TRP A 278 -9.16 1.28 -5.94
CA TRP A 278 -9.70 2.64 -5.91
C TRP A 278 -10.01 3.13 -7.31
N THR A 279 -10.84 4.16 -7.39
CA THR A 279 -11.08 4.90 -8.62
C THR A 279 -10.79 6.39 -8.42
N VAL A 280 -10.34 7.03 -9.50
CA VAL A 280 -10.06 8.47 -9.52
C VAL A 280 -10.38 9.03 -10.91
N ASN A 281 -10.79 10.30 -10.97
CA ASN A 281 -10.91 11.01 -12.25
C ASN A 281 -9.51 11.26 -12.86
N PRO A 282 -9.43 11.45 -14.19
CA PRO A 282 -8.15 11.70 -14.87
C PRO A 282 -7.36 12.92 -14.39
N ASP A 283 -7.95 13.81 -13.63
CA ASP A 283 -7.30 14.99 -13.03
C ASP A 283 -6.99 14.83 -11.53
N GLY A 284 -7.17 13.64 -10.99
CA GLY A 284 -6.94 13.34 -9.58
C GLY A 284 -8.12 13.65 -8.64
N THR A 285 -9.21 14.20 -9.13
CA THR A 285 -10.41 14.47 -8.32
C THR A 285 -11.23 13.19 -8.09
N ASN A 286 -12.14 13.23 -7.11
CA ASN A 286 -13.11 12.19 -6.81
C ASN A 286 -12.48 10.82 -6.51
N GLN A 287 -11.43 10.79 -5.69
CA GLN A 287 -10.84 9.53 -5.21
C GLN A 287 -11.86 8.76 -4.37
N SER A 288 -12.03 7.48 -4.69
CA SER A 288 -13.07 6.67 -4.08
C SER A 288 -12.65 5.20 -4.01
N VAL A 289 -12.92 4.56 -2.89
CA VAL A 289 -12.76 3.10 -2.75
C VAL A 289 -13.62 2.39 -3.79
N TYR A 290 -13.02 1.44 -4.50
CA TYR A 290 -13.72 0.51 -5.36
C TYR A 290 -14.04 -0.78 -4.61
N TRP A 291 -13.01 -1.45 -4.07
CA TRP A 291 -13.14 -2.66 -3.27
C TRP A 291 -11.90 -2.91 -2.40
N GLY A 292 -12.10 -3.49 -1.20
CA GLY A 292 -11.05 -4.10 -0.41
C GLY A 292 -10.45 -3.22 0.70
N ASN A 293 -10.95 -1.99 0.92
CA ASN A 293 -10.37 -1.10 1.94
C ASN A 293 -10.62 -1.55 3.39
N ASN A 294 -11.60 -2.44 3.60
CA ASN A 294 -11.90 -3.08 4.88
C ASN A 294 -11.89 -4.61 4.76
N THR A 295 -10.98 -5.14 3.96
CA THR A 295 -10.81 -6.56 3.68
C THR A 295 -9.42 -6.99 4.11
N TRP A 296 -9.30 -8.03 4.94
CA TRP A 296 -8.02 -8.45 5.49
C TRP A 296 -7.18 -9.27 4.51
N SER A 297 -7.82 -10.17 3.78
CA SER A 297 -7.19 -10.97 2.72
C SER A 297 -8.05 -10.86 1.46
N PRO A 298 -7.42 -10.61 0.31
CA PRO A 298 -6.00 -10.63 -0.06
C PRO A 298 -5.20 -9.45 0.50
N GLY A 299 -3.86 -9.61 0.58
CA GLY A 299 -2.94 -8.56 0.99
C GLY A 299 -2.58 -7.55 -0.11
N GLY A 300 -3.00 -7.82 -1.34
CA GLY A 300 -2.91 -6.91 -2.48
C GLY A 300 -3.93 -7.26 -3.53
N VAL A 301 -4.56 -6.26 -4.14
CA VAL A 301 -5.46 -6.41 -5.29
C VAL A 301 -4.91 -5.56 -6.40
N ILE A 302 -4.30 -6.21 -7.38
CA ILE A 302 -3.48 -5.57 -8.41
C ILE A 302 -3.97 -5.93 -9.82
N ASP A 303 -3.49 -5.21 -10.83
CA ASP A 303 -3.77 -5.43 -12.27
C ASP A 303 -5.26 -5.52 -12.59
N ALA A 304 -6.06 -4.65 -12.00
CA ALA A 304 -7.51 -4.71 -12.16
C ALA A 304 -7.97 -4.06 -13.47
N ARG A 305 -8.81 -4.78 -14.24
CA ARG A 305 -9.40 -4.28 -15.48
C ARG A 305 -10.90 -4.49 -15.53
N ALA A 306 -11.65 -3.51 -16.03
CA ALA A 306 -13.10 -3.63 -16.22
C ALA A 306 -13.44 -4.68 -17.28
N ILE A 307 -14.39 -5.56 -16.98
CA ILE A 307 -14.85 -6.60 -17.91
C ILE A 307 -15.87 -5.98 -18.87
N PRO A 308 -15.61 -6.01 -20.21
CA PRO A 308 -16.49 -5.39 -21.20
C PRO A 308 -17.95 -5.83 -21.10
N GLY A 309 -18.89 -4.90 -21.20
CA GLY A 309 -20.33 -5.15 -21.15
C GLY A 309 -20.88 -5.55 -19.79
N THR A 310 -20.10 -5.42 -18.73
CA THR A 310 -20.50 -5.74 -17.34
C THR A 310 -20.10 -4.63 -16.37
N GLU A 311 -20.56 -4.75 -15.11
CA GLU A 311 -20.12 -3.92 -13.99
C GLU A 311 -18.97 -4.59 -13.19
N ASN A 312 -18.42 -5.69 -13.69
CA ASN A 312 -17.44 -6.51 -13.01
C ASN A 312 -16.02 -6.07 -13.37
N VAL A 313 -15.10 -6.43 -12.48
CA VAL A 313 -13.66 -6.22 -12.66
C VAL A 313 -12.95 -7.55 -12.55
N LEU A 314 -12.00 -7.79 -13.45
CA LEU A 314 -11.03 -8.88 -13.40
C LEU A 314 -9.76 -8.34 -12.75
N CYS A 315 -9.14 -9.07 -11.80
CA CYS A 315 -7.96 -8.63 -11.07
C CYS A 315 -7.15 -9.81 -10.55
N ILE A 316 -5.97 -9.52 -10.00
CA ILE A 316 -5.14 -10.48 -9.27
C ILE A 316 -5.29 -10.26 -7.77
N PHE A 317 -5.61 -11.32 -7.04
CA PHE A 317 -5.54 -11.40 -5.59
C PHE A 317 -4.17 -11.92 -5.18
N GLY A 318 -3.32 -11.03 -4.71
CA GLY A 318 -1.96 -11.31 -4.27
C GLY A 318 -1.77 -11.24 -2.76
N SER A 319 -0.58 -11.55 -2.34
CA SER A 319 -0.10 -11.39 -0.97
C SER A 319 0.68 -10.09 -0.81
N CYS A 320 0.76 -9.56 0.40
CA CYS A 320 1.61 -8.41 0.71
C CYS A 320 3.09 -8.76 0.51
N HIS A 321 3.53 -9.89 1.07
CA HIS A 321 4.92 -10.37 1.02
C HIS A 321 5.09 -11.48 -0.04
N ASP A 322 5.01 -11.10 -1.31
CA ASP A 322 5.21 -11.99 -2.45
C ASP A 322 5.57 -11.15 -3.69
N ARG A 323 5.62 -11.76 -4.87
CA ARG A 323 5.66 -11.11 -6.18
C ARG A 323 4.28 -10.56 -6.54
N PRO A 324 4.15 -9.72 -7.60
CA PRO A 324 2.86 -9.19 -8.06
C PRO A 324 2.02 -10.26 -8.79
N TRP A 325 1.83 -11.40 -8.20
CA TRP A 325 1.09 -12.54 -8.73
C TRP A 325 0.16 -13.16 -7.68
N GLY A 326 -0.75 -14.03 -8.11
CA GLY A 326 -1.67 -14.69 -7.17
C GLY A 326 -2.77 -15.46 -7.84
N ALA A 327 -3.99 -15.33 -7.34
CA ALA A 327 -5.19 -15.88 -7.94
C ALA A 327 -5.85 -14.87 -8.86
N LEU A 328 -6.27 -15.31 -10.05
CA LEU A 328 -7.15 -14.50 -10.88
C LEU A 328 -8.55 -14.44 -10.24
N ALA A 329 -9.19 -13.27 -10.19
CA ALA A 329 -10.47 -13.07 -9.53
C ALA A 329 -11.40 -12.13 -10.31
N ILE A 330 -12.72 -12.37 -10.16
CA ILE A 330 -13.75 -11.45 -10.64
C ILE A 330 -14.50 -10.87 -9.45
N ILE A 331 -14.59 -9.53 -9.41
CA ILE A 331 -15.32 -8.77 -8.39
C ILE A 331 -16.57 -8.13 -9.02
N ASP A 332 -17.71 -8.34 -8.39
CA ASP A 332 -18.96 -7.60 -8.66
C ASP A 332 -19.23 -6.63 -7.51
N ARG A 333 -18.86 -5.36 -7.69
CA ARG A 333 -19.04 -4.31 -6.69
C ARG A 333 -20.49 -4.11 -6.24
N ARG A 334 -21.48 -4.48 -7.06
CA ARG A 334 -22.92 -4.39 -6.69
C ARG A 334 -23.26 -5.27 -5.50
N LEU A 335 -22.49 -6.34 -5.27
CA LEU A 335 -22.67 -7.27 -4.16
C LEU A 335 -22.01 -6.78 -2.87
N GLY A 336 -21.05 -5.84 -2.95
CA GLY A 336 -20.34 -5.25 -1.82
C GLY A 336 -19.06 -4.54 -2.23
N ILE A 337 -18.48 -3.82 -1.29
CA ILE A 337 -17.19 -3.14 -1.48
C ILE A 337 -16.06 -3.76 -0.66
N ASP A 338 -16.38 -4.77 0.13
CA ASP A 338 -15.43 -5.49 0.99
C ASP A 338 -15.77 -6.95 1.11
N GLY A 339 -14.80 -7.75 1.50
CA GLY A 339 -14.95 -9.15 1.87
C GLY A 339 -15.28 -10.10 0.71
N ARG A 340 -15.68 -11.31 1.06
CA ARG A 340 -15.85 -12.41 0.13
C ARG A 340 -17.08 -12.28 -0.79
N LYS A 341 -18.16 -11.69 -0.32
CA LYS A 341 -19.44 -11.67 -1.04
C LYS A 341 -19.38 -11.08 -2.45
N PRO A 342 -18.58 -10.00 -2.72
CA PRO A 342 -18.42 -9.44 -4.06
C PRO A 342 -17.57 -10.29 -5.00
N VAL A 343 -16.83 -11.28 -4.49
CA VAL A 343 -15.95 -12.13 -5.29
C VAL A 343 -16.78 -13.25 -5.91
N VAL A 344 -17.13 -13.10 -7.17
CA VAL A 344 -18.03 -14.01 -7.86
C VAL A 344 -17.32 -15.23 -8.45
N ARG A 345 -16.01 -15.13 -8.67
CA ARG A 345 -15.18 -16.24 -9.16
C ARG A 345 -13.70 -16.01 -8.85
N THR A 346 -12.97 -17.12 -8.67
CA THR A 346 -11.50 -17.16 -8.65
C THR A 346 -10.97 -18.34 -9.49
N TRP A 347 -9.75 -18.21 -9.98
CA TRP A 347 -8.88 -19.27 -10.48
C TRP A 347 -7.63 -19.27 -9.58
N ALA A 348 -7.28 -20.34 -8.85
CA ALA A 348 -8.06 -21.57 -8.66
C ALA A 348 -9.40 -21.30 -7.96
N ALA A 349 -10.39 -22.17 -8.20
CA ALA A 349 -11.75 -21.96 -7.72
C ALA A 349 -11.88 -21.86 -6.18
N ASP A 350 -11.07 -22.59 -5.44
CA ASP A 350 -11.04 -22.61 -3.98
C ASP A 350 -10.35 -21.37 -3.36
N ALA A 351 -9.60 -20.59 -4.15
CA ALA A 351 -8.94 -19.38 -3.69
C ALA A 351 -9.92 -18.34 -3.12
N VAL A 352 -11.19 -18.37 -3.53
CA VAL A 352 -12.23 -17.52 -2.94
C VAL A 352 -12.38 -17.74 -1.43
N ASN A 353 -12.02 -18.92 -0.91
CA ASN A 353 -12.09 -19.24 0.51
C ASN A 353 -11.01 -18.52 1.33
N LEU A 354 -9.95 -18.00 0.68
CA LEU A 354 -8.89 -17.23 1.31
C LEU A 354 -9.27 -15.76 1.50
N VAL A 355 -10.36 -15.31 0.87
CA VAL A 355 -10.85 -13.94 1.04
C VAL A 355 -11.53 -13.81 2.39
N THR A 356 -11.05 -12.89 3.23
CA THR A 356 -11.59 -12.66 4.57
C THR A 356 -11.91 -11.18 4.77
N GLU A 357 -13.08 -10.93 5.36
CA GLU A 357 -13.42 -9.59 5.84
C GLU A 357 -12.55 -9.20 7.02
N ALA A 358 -12.45 -7.89 7.28
CA ALA A 358 -11.83 -7.39 8.49
C ALA A 358 -12.58 -7.92 9.72
N GLY A 359 -11.81 -8.30 10.71
CA GLY A 359 -12.33 -8.80 11.97
C GLY A 359 -11.32 -9.72 12.66
N PRO A 360 -11.36 -9.84 13.99
CA PRO A 360 -10.38 -10.63 14.72
C PRO A 360 -10.51 -12.11 14.37
N ARG A 361 -9.58 -12.60 13.57
CA ARG A 361 -9.31 -14.02 13.41
C ARG A 361 -7.88 -14.27 13.88
N PRO A 362 -7.68 -14.66 15.14
CA PRO A 362 -6.36 -14.85 15.71
C PRO A 362 -5.52 -15.92 15.01
N ASP A 363 -6.12 -16.76 14.19
CA ASP A 363 -5.51 -17.95 13.60
C ASP A 363 -5.06 -17.75 12.15
N VAL A 364 -5.32 -16.60 11.52
CA VAL A 364 -5.06 -16.35 10.09
C VAL A 364 -4.30 -15.04 9.90
N TYR A 365 -3.05 -15.15 9.47
CA TYR A 365 -2.28 -14.02 8.96
C TYR A 365 -2.78 -13.68 7.55
N GLY A 366 -3.95 -13.06 7.44
CA GLY A 366 -4.74 -12.97 6.23
C GLY A 366 -4.08 -12.36 5.00
N PHE A 367 -3.15 -11.41 5.17
CA PHE A 367 -2.56 -10.67 4.05
C PHE A 367 -1.54 -11.47 3.21
N ASP A 368 -1.12 -12.68 3.65
CA ASP A 368 -0.19 -13.54 2.90
C ASP A 368 -0.77 -14.91 2.51
N GLU A 369 -2.07 -15.11 2.70
CA GLU A 369 -2.72 -16.39 2.40
C GLU A 369 -2.64 -16.77 0.92
N PHE A 370 -2.60 -15.79 0.01
CA PHE A 370 -2.51 -16.02 -1.42
C PHE A 370 -1.13 -16.50 -1.90
N THR A 371 -0.10 -16.53 -1.03
CA THR A 371 1.17 -17.22 -1.31
C THR A 371 0.95 -18.71 -1.57
N LYS A 372 -0.10 -19.30 -1.00
CA LYS A 372 -0.45 -20.72 -1.10
C LYS A 372 -1.14 -21.10 -2.41
N VAL A 373 -1.65 -20.13 -3.15
CA VAL A 373 -2.35 -20.39 -4.43
C VAL A 373 -1.35 -20.89 -5.48
N ASN A 374 -1.72 -21.94 -6.19
CA ASN A 374 -0.97 -22.50 -7.29
C ASN A 374 -1.94 -23.13 -8.31
N PRO A 375 -1.80 -22.88 -9.63
CA PRO A 375 -0.81 -22.02 -10.25
C PRO A 375 -1.02 -20.52 -9.92
N LYS A 376 0.04 -19.73 -10.12
CA LYS A 376 -0.01 -18.27 -10.04
C LYS A 376 -0.46 -17.67 -11.36
N TYR A 377 -1.17 -16.54 -11.27
CA TYR A 377 -1.67 -15.73 -12.37
C TYR A 377 -1.14 -14.31 -12.23
N GLU A 378 -0.94 -13.61 -13.36
CA GLU A 378 -0.40 -12.24 -13.47
C GLU A 378 -0.98 -11.58 -14.73
N ASP A 379 -1.02 -10.26 -14.81
CA ASP A 379 -1.36 -9.44 -16.00
C ASP A 379 -2.67 -9.86 -16.72
N PRO A 380 -3.83 -9.80 -16.05
CA PRO A 380 -5.08 -10.24 -16.66
C PRO A 380 -5.61 -9.22 -17.67
N TYR A 381 -6.13 -9.70 -18.83
CA TYR A 381 -6.80 -8.87 -19.82
C TYR A 381 -8.16 -9.46 -20.23
N PRO A 382 -9.28 -8.79 -19.93
CA PRO A 382 -10.60 -9.28 -20.31
C PRO A 382 -10.89 -8.98 -21.79
N LEU A 383 -11.12 -10.05 -22.57
CA LEU A 383 -11.51 -9.97 -23.99
C LEU A 383 -13.02 -9.74 -24.13
N SER A 384 -13.80 -10.30 -23.24
CA SER A 384 -15.25 -10.19 -23.15
C SER A 384 -15.70 -10.52 -21.73
N ASP A 385 -17.04 -10.63 -21.53
CA ASP A 385 -17.63 -11.12 -20.28
C ASP A 385 -17.38 -12.62 -20.04
N LYS A 386 -16.81 -13.34 -20.99
CA LYS A 386 -16.64 -14.80 -20.97
C LYS A 386 -15.18 -15.25 -21.13
N TYR A 387 -14.35 -14.49 -21.79
CA TYR A 387 -12.99 -14.89 -22.17
C TYR A 387 -11.96 -13.87 -21.71
N PHE A 388 -10.84 -14.38 -21.17
CA PHE A 388 -9.78 -13.60 -20.55
C PHE A 388 -8.41 -14.09 -21.00
N LEU A 389 -7.47 -13.18 -21.23
CA LEU A 389 -6.04 -13.50 -21.33
C LEU A 389 -5.39 -13.29 -19.97
N CYS A 390 -4.35 -14.01 -19.68
CA CYS A 390 -3.43 -13.72 -18.57
C CYS A 390 -2.09 -14.42 -18.75
N SER A 391 -1.11 -13.95 -17.99
CA SER A 391 0.12 -14.70 -17.71
C SER A 391 -0.16 -15.70 -16.60
N ARG A 392 0.29 -16.95 -16.76
CA ARG A 392 0.06 -18.03 -15.80
C ARG A 392 1.24 -18.99 -15.76
N MET A 393 1.55 -19.50 -14.58
CA MET A 393 2.53 -20.58 -14.43
C MET A 393 2.16 -21.79 -15.30
N THR A 394 3.16 -22.30 -16.06
CA THR A 394 2.96 -23.41 -17.00
C THR A 394 2.97 -24.79 -16.36
N GLY A 395 3.30 -24.87 -15.07
CA GLY A 395 3.35 -26.10 -14.31
C GLY A 395 4.43 -26.08 -13.25
N ARG A 396 5.54 -26.79 -13.46
CA ARG A 396 6.65 -26.82 -12.51
C ARG A 396 7.58 -25.61 -12.70
N GLY A 397 7.92 -24.96 -11.60
CA GLY A 397 8.77 -23.76 -11.62
C GLY A 397 7.99 -22.48 -11.84
N GLU A 398 8.71 -21.40 -12.11
CA GLU A 398 8.17 -20.04 -12.17
C GLU A 398 7.98 -19.52 -13.58
N GLN A 399 8.14 -20.36 -14.59
CA GLN A 399 7.96 -19.97 -15.98
C GLN A 399 6.50 -19.62 -16.24
N MET A 400 6.28 -18.41 -16.74
CA MET A 400 4.97 -17.90 -17.14
C MET A 400 4.74 -18.10 -18.63
N GLY A 401 3.52 -18.47 -18.99
CA GLY A 401 3.04 -18.53 -20.38
C GLY A 401 1.77 -17.73 -20.55
N ILE A 402 1.42 -17.40 -21.77
CA ILE A 402 0.17 -16.73 -22.12
C ILE A 402 -0.95 -17.75 -22.21
N TYR A 403 -2.01 -17.54 -21.44
CA TYR A 403 -3.18 -18.41 -21.39
C TYR A 403 -4.46 -17.67 -21.81
N LEU A 404 -5.34 -18.42 -22.44
CA LEU A 404 -6.75 -18.08 -22.60
C LEU A 404 -7.55 -18.83 -21.53
N LEU A 405 -8.35 -18.10 -20.77
CA LEU A 405 -9.27 -18.63 -19.78
C LEU A 405 -10.70 -18.26 -20.14
N ASP A 406 -11.64 -19.07 -19.70
CA ASP A 406 -13.07 -18.75 -19.85
C ASP A 406 -13.88 -19.03 -18.57
N ILE A 407 -15.11 -18.50 -18.56
CA ILE A 407 -16.01 -18.74 -17.44
C ILE A 407 -16.57 -20.17 -17.40
N PHE A 408 -16.37 -20.95 -18.44
CA PHE A 408 -16.87 -22.32 -18.51
C PHE A 408 -15.92 -23.30 -17.80
N GLY A 409 -14.67 -22.90 -17.57
CA GLY A 409 -13.64 -23.65 -16.86
C GLY A 409 -12.48 -24.12 -17.72
N ASN A 410 -12.37 -23.62 -18.95
CA ASN A 410 -11.22 -23.93 -19.80
C ASN A 410 -10.04 -22.98 -19.50
N GLU A 411 -8.83 -23.56 -19.49
CA GLU A 411 -7.55 -22.86 -19.46
C GLU A 411 -6.66 -23.45 -20.54
N VAL A 412 -6.28 -22.63 -21.52
CA VAL A 412 -5.50 -23.07 -22.69
C VAL A 412 -4.24 -22.27 -22.82
N LEU A 413 -3.10 -22.94 -22.81
CA LEU A 413 -1.80 -22.34 -23.10
C LEU A 413 -1.77 -21.91 -24.58
N LEU A 414 -1.68 -20.61 -24.82
CA LEU A 414 -1.56 -20.03 -26.14
C LEU A 414 -0.10 -20.02 -26.61
N HIS A 415 0.80 -19.53 -25.76
CA HIS A 415 2.22 -19.40 -26.09
C HIS A 415 3.08 -19.43 -24.81
N VAL A 416 4.31 -19.96 -24.95
CA VAL A 416 5.35 -19.91 -23.92
C VAL A 416 6.72 -19.90 -24.59
N GLU A 417 7.59 -19.06 -24.09
CA GLU A 417 9.02 -19.04 -24.40
C GLU A 417 9.85 -18.61 -23.18
N GLU A 418 11.12 -18.96 -23.18
CA GLU A 418 12.05 -18.58 -22.12
C GLU A 418 12.41 -17.09 -22.18
N PRO A 419 12.58 -16.40 -21.04
CA PRO A 419 12.45 -16.95 -19.68
C PRO A 419 11.00 -16.96 -19.15
N GLY A 420 10.07 -16.26 -19.78
CA GLY A 420 8.66 -16.22 -19.46
C GLY A 420 7.91 -15.16 -20.27
N CYS A 421 6.58 -15.32 -20.41
CA CYS A 421 5.70 -14.45 -21.19
C CYS A 421 4.71 -13.73 -20.28
N PHE A 422 4.56 -12.40 -20.44
CA PHE A 422 3.82 -11.50 -19.57
C PHE A 422 2.99 -10.49 -20.39
N ASP A 423 2.10 -9.76 -19.71
CA ASP A 423 1.36 -8.61 -20.23
C ASP A 423 0.58 -8.89 -21.54
N PRO A 424 -0.22 -9.96 -21.66
CA PRO A 424 -0.92 -10.27 -22.91
C PRO A 424 -2.05 -9.29 -23.20
N MET A 425 -2.08 -8.68 -24.38
CA MET A 425 -3.21 -7.85 -24.79
C MET A 425 -3.41 -7.85 -26.31
N PRO A 426 -4.68 -7.72 -26.82
CA PRO A 426 -4.93 -7.65 -28.26
C PRO A 426 -4.40 -6.36 -28.88
N VAL A 427 -3.78 -6.48 -30.05
CA VAL A 427 -3.38 -5.34 -30.89
C VAL A 427 -4.50 -5.03 -31.88
N GLY A 428 -4.98 -3.80 -31.89
CA GLY A 428 -6.00 -3.33 -32.81
C GLY A 428 -6.88 -2.26 -32.19
N GLU A 429 -7.81 -1.77 -33.01
CA GLU A 429 -8.76 -0.75 -32.58
C GLU A 429 -9.67 -1.28 -31.46
N ARG A 430 -9.90 -0.43 -30.45
CA ARG A 430 -10.78 -0.72 -29.32
C ARG A 430 -11.66 0.49 -28.99
N GLN A 431 -12.80 0.22 -28.36
CA GLN A 431 -13.70 1.28 -27.96
C GLN A 431 -13.02 2.27 -27.00
N ARG A 432 -13.05 3.55 -27.35
CA ARG A 432 -12.58 4.64 -26.48
C ARG A 432 -13.66 4.96 -25.46
N PRO A 433 -13.37 4.93 -24.16
CA PRO A 433 -14.30 5.35 -23.13
C PRO A 433 -14.65 6.85 -23.20
N MET A 434 -15.63 7.26 -22.41
CA MET A 434 -16.01 8.66 -22.34
C MET A 434 -14.90 9.49 -21.67
N SER A 435 -14.68 10.71 -22.15
CA SER A 435 -13.79 11.65 -21.48
C SER A 435 -14.48 12.26 -20.27
N VAL A 436 -13.84 12.17 -19.12
CA VAL A 436 -14.28 12.87 -17.91
C VAL A 436 -13.76 14.32 -17.97
N PRO A 437 -14.62 15.34 -17.84
CA PRO A 437 -14.16 16.72 -17.83
C PRO A 437 -13.22 16.99 -16.66
N LEU A 438 -12.14 17.74 -16.90
CA LEU A 438 -11.22 18.17 -15.88
C LEU A 438 -11.92 19.16 -14.93
N ARG A 439 -11.82 18.92 -13.64
CA ARG A 439 -12.45 19.72 -12.58
C ARG A 439 -11.41 20.43 -11.71
N ARG A 440 -10.15 20.02 -11.82
CA ARG A 440 -9.04 20.59 -11.05
C ARG A 440 -8.72 22.01 -11.56
N ASP A 441 -8.60 22.97 -10.65
CA ASP A 441 -8.22 24.34 -10.96
C ASP A 441 -6.92 24.72 -10.24
N PHE A 442 -5.80 24.67 -10.95
CA PHE A 442 -4.48 25.05 -10.41
C PHE A 442 -4.35 26.53 -9.99
N LYS A 443 -5.36 27.37 -10.17
CA LYS A 443 -5.38 28.73 -9.61
C LYS A 443 -5.68 28.71 -8.10
N ASN A 444 -6.40 27.68 -7.64
CA ASN A 444 -6.70 27.48 -6.23
C ASN A 444 -5.56 26.71 -5.55
N GLN A 445 -5.33 27.02 -4.27
CA GLN A 445 -4.38 26.28 -3.43
C GLN A 445 -5.11 25.31 -2.51
N ASN A 446 -6.40 25.44 -2.37
CA ASN A 446 -7.25 24.65 -1.50
C ASN A 446 -8.26 23.84 -2.30
N GLY A 447 -8.68 22.72 -1.74
CA GLY A 447 -9.94 22.06 -2.03
C GLY A 447 -10.95 22.35 -0.92
N TYR A 448 -12.18 21.92 -1.14
CA TYR A 448 -13.31 22.14 -0.23
C TYR A 448 -13.96 20.80 0.08
N MET A 449 -14.22 20.58 1.36
CA MET A 449 -14.85 19.34 1.83
C MET A 449 -16.08 19.63 2.67
N TYR A 450 -17.12 18.80 2.49
CA TYR A 450 -18.30 18.88 3.33
C TYR A 450 -18.69 17.50 3.88
N ILE A 451 -19.33 17.51 5.05
CA ILE A 451 -19.99 16.35 5.64
C ILE A 451 -21.43 16.79 5.92
N LEU A 452 -22.40 16.02 5.43
CA LEU A 452 -23.81 16.42 5.58
C LEU A 452 -24.31 16.20 7.00
N ASN A 453 -23.91 15.08 7.63
CA ASN A 453 -24.22 14.83 9.05
C ASN A 453 -23.23 13.80 9.64
N VAL A 454 -22.35 14.21 10.55
CA VAL A 454 -21.36 13.33 11.19
C VAL A 454 -21.97 12.18 11.98
N TYR A 455 -23.23 12.28 12.38
CA TYR A 455 -23.93 11.23 13.14
C TYR A 455 -24.51 10.12 12.25
N GLU A 456 -24.58 10.34 10.94
CA GLU A 456 -24.93 9.30 9.98
C GLU A 456 -23.69 8.46 9.65
N GLY A 457 -23.79 7.14 9.79
CA GLY A 457 -22.67 6.25 9.48
C GLY A 457 -22.82 4.88 10.08
N THR A 458 -22.01 3.94 9.61
CA THR A 458 -22.08 2.54 10.03
C THR A 458 -21.50 2.29 11.43
N HIS A 459 -20.69 3.23 11.95
CA HIS A 459 -19.97 3.11 13.23
C HIS A 459 -20.08 4.41 14.05
N MET A 460 -21.29 4.96 14.12
CA MET A 460 -21.63 6.11 14.96
C MET A 460 -22.75 5.76 15.96
N GLU A 461 -23.07 4.48 16.12
CA GLU A 461 -24.09 4.03 17.05
C GLU A 461 -23.74 4.42 18.49
N GLY A 462 -24.74 4.92 19.22
CA GLY A 462 -24.57 5.39 20.61
C GLY A 462 -24.03 6.81 20.76
N VAL A 463 -23.56 7.46 19.69
CA VAL A 463 -23.14 8.86 19.73
C VAL A 463 -24.36 9.76 19.63
N GLN A 464 -24.66 10.49 20.72
CA GLN A 464 -25.82 11.39 20.76
C GLN A 464 -25.60 12.64 19.89
N PRO A 465 -26.62 13.11 19.13
CA PRO A 465 -26.55 14.38 18.43
C PRO A 465 -26.14 15.51 19.36
N GLY A 466 -25.26 16.39 18.89
CA GLY A 466 -24.71 17.47 19.70
C GLY A 466 -23.44 17.12 20.49
N THR A 467 -23.02 15.86 20.55
CA THR A 467 -21.75 15.45 21.21
C THR A 467 -20.54 15.97 20.44
N VAL A 468 -20.52 15.81 19.13
CA VAL A 468 -19.41 16.25 18.27
C VAL A 468 -19.50 17.76 18.09
N LYS A 469 -18.44 18.46 18.47
CA LYS A 469 -18.33 19.93 18.38
C LYS A 469 -17.32 20.38 17.32
N TYR A 470 -16.30 19.57 17.08
CA TYR A 470 -15.22 19.91 16.16
C TYR A 470 -14.85 18.71 15.28
N LEU A 471 -14.31 19.01 14.12
CA LEU A 471 -13.63 18.08 13.26
C LEU A 471 -12.17 18.52 13.15
N ARG A 472 -11.24 17.64 13.52
CA ARG A 472 -9.79 17.84 13.34
C ARG A 472 -9.36 17.26 12.01
N VAL A 473 -8.59 18.04 11.25
CA VAL A 473 -7.97 17.63 10.01
C VAL A 473 -6.50 17.33 10.28
N VAL A 474 -6.09 16.11 10.02
CA VAL A 474 -4.72 15.61 10.22
C VAL A 474 -4.13 15.18 8.88
N GLU A 475 -2.90 15.63 8.57
CA GLU A 475 -2.11 15.16 7.44
C GLU A 475 -1.20 14.01 7.91
N SER A 476 -1.17 12.94 7.14
CA SER A 476 -0.13 11.91 7.20
C SER A 476 0.84 12.16 6.04
N PRO A 477 2.03 12.74 6.31
CA PRO A 477 2.99 13.06 5.26
C PRO A 477 3.76 11.83 4.80
N GLU A 478 4.27 11.88 3.59
CA GLU A 478 5.12 10.86 3.00
C GLU A 478 6.41 10.64 3.81
N LYS A 479 6.86 9.38 3.93
CA LYS A 479 8.14 8.99 4.53
C LYS A 479 9.26 9.13 3.49
N ARG A 480 10.15 10.09 3.68
CA ARG A 480 11.26 10.41 2.76
C ARG A 480 12.59 9.80 3.13
N PHE A 481 12.64 9.05 4.22
CA PHE A 481 13.87 8.57 4.84
C PHE A 481 13.71 7.12 5.27
N TRP A 482 14.83 6.40 5.33
CA TRP A 482 14.91 5.09 5.96
C TRP A 482 16.29 4.88 6.57
N THR A 483 16.38 4.08 7.64
CA THR A 483 17.65 3.77 8.30
C THR A 483 18.25 2.48 7.78
N HIS A 484 19.44 2.18 8.31
CA HIS A 484 20.05 0.87 8.27
C HIS A 484 19.17 -0.20 8.96
N ALA A 485 19.48 -1.45 8.64
CA ALA A 485 18.74 -2.65 8.93
C ALA A 485 18.18 -2.79 10.35
N GLU A 486 16.88 -2.78 10.48
CA GLU A 486 16.12 -3.46 11.52
C GLU A 486 15.23 -4.52 10.88
N TRP A 487 14.85 -5.54 11.65
CA TRP A 487 13.97 -6.61 11.17
C TRP A 487 14.46 -7.33 9.91
N GLY A 488 15.61 -7.96 10.00
CA GLY A 488 16.14 -8.72 8.87
C GLY A 488 16.54 -7.85 7.67
N GLY A 489 16.89 -6.60 7.90
CA GLY A 489 17.43 -5.72 6.88
C GLY A 489 16.45 -4.71 6.31
N GLN A 490 15.26 -4.56 6.87
CA GLN A 490 14.22 -3.72 6.30
C GLN A 490 14.40 -2.21 6.51
N GLY A 491 15.14 -1.77 7.50
CA GLY A 491 15.43 -0.36 7.78
C GLY A 491 14.19 0.46 8.14
N VAL A 492 14.02 0.78 9.43
CA VAL A 492 12.85 1.48 9.95
C VAL A 492 13.26 2.72 10.71
N HIS A 493 12.63 3.85 10.39
CA HIS A 493 12.61 5.02 11.24
C HIS A 493 11.30 5.03 12.03
N CYS A 494 11.31 4.48 13.24
CA CYS A 494 10.10 4.43 14.04
C CYS A 494 9.78 5.80 14.62
N PRO A 495 8.65 6.42 14.27
CA PRO A 495 8.20 7.66 14.89
C PRO A 495 7.52 7.41 16.24
N ALA A 496 7.19 6.16 16.58
CA ALA A 496 6.46 5.77 17.79
C ALA A 496 6.86 4.38 18.25
N LEU A 497 6.53 4.06 19.49
CA LEU A 497 6.71 2.73 20.06
C LEU A 497 5.62 1.75 19.60
N ASN A 498 4.47 2.27 19.20
CA ASN A 498 3.43 1.49 18.57
C ASN A 498 3.90 1.04 17.18
N TRP A 499 4.14 -0.22 17.02
CA TRP A 499 4.57 -0.88 15.79
C TRP A 499 3.72 -0.55 14.55
N HIS A 500 2.48 -0.15 14.74
CA HIS A 500 1.54 0.14 13.66
C HIS A 500 1.15 1.62 13.56
N SER A 501 1.83 2.49 14.31
CA SER A 501 1.77 3.93 14.13
C SER A 501 3.08 4.38 13.49
N PHE A 502 3.23 4.05 12.21
CA PHE A 502 4.44 4.39 11.45
C PHE A 502 4.43 5.83 10.95
N GLU A 503 3.27 6.47 10.94
CA GLU A 503 3.10 7.77 10.32
C GLU A 503 3.47 8.89 11.28
N ASN A 504 4.26 9.82 10.78
CA ASN A 504 4.28 11.15 11.35
C ASN A 504 2.94 11.83 11.08
N LYS A 505 2.52 12.70 11.98
CA LYS A 505 1.22 13.35 11.90
C LYS A 505 1.36 14.86 12.04
N ARG A 506 0.68 15.60 11.15
CA ARG A 506 0.60 17.05 11.18
C ARG A 506 -0.85 17.47 11.35
N ILE A 507 -1.15 18.16 12.43
CA ILE A 507 -2.46 18.76 12.64
C ILE A 507 -2.55 19.99 11.77
N LEU A 508 -3.42 19.99 10.77
CA LEU A 508 -3.66 21.15 9.92
C LEU A 508 -4.59 22.16 10.60
N GLY A 509 -5.46 21.68 11.46
CA GLY A 509 -6.37 22.51 12.24
C GLY A 509 -7.67 21.80 12.59
N THR A 510 -8.58 22.57 13.12
CA THR A 510 -9.96 22.14 13.45
C THR A 510 -10.99 23.06 12.82
N VAL A 511 -12.18 22.52 12.55
CA VAL A 511 -13.33 23.26 12.11
C VAL A 511 -14.55 22.94 12.99
N PRO A 512 -15.51 23.85 13.14
CA PRO A 512 -16.70 23.57 13.89
C PRO A 512 -17.64 22.62 13.14
N VAL A 513 -18.30 21.72 13.86
CA VAL A 513 -19.44 20.93 13.41
C VAL A 513 -20.70 21.67 13.84
N ALA A 514 -21.64 21.90 12.93
CA ALA A 514 -22.90 22.56 13.21
C ALA A 514 -23.83 21.67 14.05
N GLU A 515 -24.90 22.27 14.62
CA GLU A 515 -25.85 21.57 15.49
C GLU A 515 -26.56 20.40 14.81
N ASP A 516 -26.76 20.48 13.48
CA ASP A 516 -27.34 19.41 12.66
C ASP A 516 -26.31 18.33 12.26
N GLY A 517 -25.08 18.41 12.78
CA GLY A 517 -23.99 17.49 12.47
C GLY A 517 -23.26 17.81 11.15
N SER A 518 -23.62 18.88 10.46
CA SER A 518 -22.96 19.22 9.20
C SER A 518 -21.65 19.99 9.41
N ALA A 519 -20.72 19.82 8.44
CA ALA A 519 -19.48 20.59 8.38
C ALA A 519 -19.18 20.96 6.91
N TYR A 520 -18.63 22.16 6.68
CA TYR A 520 -18.15 22.61 5.37
C TYR A 520 -16.91 23.47 5.56
N PHE A 521 -15.80 23.09 4.92
CA PHE A 521 -14.49 23.66 5.22
C PHE A 521 -13.50 23.57 4.05
N GLU A 522 -12.49 24.44 4.10
CA GLU A 522 -11.32 24.41 3.20
C GLU A 522 -10.26 23.46 3.74
N VAL A 523 -9.56 22.79 2.84
CA VAL A 523 -8.34 22.02 3.15
C VAL A 523 -7.24 22.34 2.14
N PRO A 524 -5.96 22.34 2.51
CA PRO A 524 -4.87 22.45 1.56
C PRO A 524 -4.97 21.32 0.52
N SER A 525 -4.89 21.65 -0.76
CA SER A 525 -4.92 20.63 -1.81
C SER A 525 -3.68 19.75 -1.81
N ASP A 526 -3.80 18.57 -2.42
CA ASP A 526 -2.69 17.64 -2.59
C ASP A 526 -2.04 17.21 -1.26
N LYS A 527 -2.86 17.05 -0.23
CA LYS A 527 -2.46 16.51 1.06
C LYS A 527 -3.22 15.24 1.35
N PHE A 528 -2.50 14.22 1.80
CA PHE A 528 -3.13 13.00 2.30
C PHE A 528 -3.61 13.24 3.72
N ILE A 529 -4.91 13.38 3.89
CA ILE A 529 -5.54 13.79 5.14
C ILE A 529 -6.58 12.78 5.63
N PHE A 530 -6.80 12.80 6.93
CA PHE A 530 -7.88 12.06 7.59
C PHE A 530 -8.53 12.93 8.67
N PHE A 531 -9.70 12.51 9.14
CA PHE A 531 -10.50 13.30 10.06
C PHE A 531 -10.68 12.60 11.39
N GLN A 532 -10.73 13.41 12.45
CA GLN A 532 -11.12 12.99 13.80
C GLN A 532 -12.28 13.86 14.28
N LEU A 533 -13.35 13.24 14.76
CA LEU A 533 -14.49 13.91 15.39
C LEU A 533 -14.19 14.11 16.87
N LEU A 534 -14.36 15.34 17.35
CA LEU A 534 -14.02 15.72 18.72
C LEU A 534 -15.23 16.24 19.47
N ASP A 535 -15.29 15.93 20.78
CA ASP A 535 -16.26 16.49 21.71
C ASP A 535 -15.91 17.93 22.15
N ALA A 536 -16.66 18.45 23.12
CA ALA A 536 -16.44 19.79 23.68
C ALA A 536 -15.08 19.93 24.41
N ASN A 537 -14.53 18.84 24.92
CA ASN A 537 -13.25 18.79 25.63
C ASN A 537 -12.07 18.48 24.67
N LYS A 538 -12.29 18.49 23.37
CA LYS A 538 -11.32 18.12 22.33
C LYS A 538 -10.87 16.66 22.34
N MET A 539 -11.58 15.80 23.05
CA MET A 539 -11.36 14.37 23.10
C MET A 539 -12.00 13.69 21.87
N MET A 540 -11.32 12.71 21.32
CA MET A 540 -11.74 12.04 20.08
C MET A 540 -12.92 11.10 20.31
N VAL A 541 -14.01 11.35 19.60
CA VAL A 541 -15.19 10.48 19.54
C VAL A 541 -14.98 9.35 18.53
N GLN A 542 -14.47 9.68 17.34
CA GLN A 542 -14.22 8.74 16.25
C GLN A 542 -13.11 9.24 15.35
N SER A 543 -12.38 8.32 14.70
CA SER A 543 -11.29 8.63 13.75
C SER A 543 -11.41 7.82 12.48
N MET A 544 -11.07 8.44 11.34
CA MET A 544 -10.80 7.70 10.12
C MET A 544 -9.51 6.88 10.26
N ARG A 545 -9.49 5.71 9.61
CA ARG A 545 -8.32 4.84 9.45
C ARG A 545 -7.99 4.60 7.97
N SER A 546 -8.32 5.58 7.16
CA SER A 546 -8.03 5.68 5.72
C SER A 546 -7.92 7.15 5.38
N GLY A 547 -7.18 7.49 4.33
CA GLY A 547 -6.98 8.88 3.96
C GLY A 547 -7.77 9.30 2.73
N THR A 548 -7.97 10.59 2.62
CA THR A 548 -8.56 11.24 1.45
C THR A 548 -7.68 12.39 0.99
N VAL A 549 -7.93 12.84 -0.24
CA VAL A 549 -7.22 13.97 -0.85
C VAL A 549 -8.25 14.87 -1.53
N ALA A 550 -8.14 16.15 -1.35
CA ALA A 550 -8.86 17.12 -2.17
C ALA A 550 -7.89 17.76 -3.16
N GLN A 551 -8.26 17.83 -4.43
CA GLN A 551 -7.49 18.50 -5.45
C GLN A 551 -7.74 20.02 -5.45
N SER A 552 -6.87 20.78 -6.13
CA SER A 552 -7.02 22.24 -6.25
C SER A 552 -8.39 22.62 -6.82
N GLY A 553 -9.19 23.36 -6.05
CA GLY A 553 -10.53 23.81 -6.45
C GLY A 553 -11.62 22.73 -6.40
N GLU A 554 -11.29 21.51 -6.05
CA GLU A 554 -12.27 20.43 -5.92
C GLU A 554 -13.23 20.70 -4.76
N VAL A 555 -14.50 20.44 -5.00
CA VAL A 555 -15.54 20.37 -3.96
C VAL A 555 -15.97 18.91 -3.85
N THR A 556 -15.66 18.29 -2.74
CA THR A 556 -15.98 16.89 -2.48
C THR A 556 -16.52 16.72 -1.07
N GLY A 557 -17.17 15.62 -0.77
CA GLY A 557 -17.68 15.40 0.57
C GLY A 557 -18.28 14.02 0.82
N CYS A 558 -18.72 13.88 2.06
CA CYS A 558 -19.30 12.66 2.59
C CYS A 558 -20.74 12.92 3.04
N THR A 559 -21.61 11.92 2.90
CA THR A 559 -22.96 11.96 3.46
C THR A 559 -22.90 11.97 4.98
N GLY A 560 -22.02 11.15 5.56
CA GLY A 560 -21.82 11.03 7.00
C GLY A 560 -20.42 10.55 7.36
N CYS A 561 -20.25 10.11 8.60
CA CYS A 561 -19.00 9.48 9.07
C CYS A 561 -19.01 8.01 8.71
N HIS A 562 -18.28 7.63 7.65
CA HIS A 562 -18.26 6.27 7.07
C HIS A 562 -19.65 5.76 6.67
N GLU A 563 -20.28 6.44 5.74
CA GLU A 563 -21.58 6.05 5.20
C GLU A 563 -21.53 4.72 4.43
N ASN A 564 -22.67 4.03 4.39
CA ASN A 564 -22.82 2.83 3.60
C ASN A 564 -23.03 3.19 2.12
N ARG A 565 -21.99 3.02 1.30
CA ARG A 565 -21.99 3.36 -0.14
C ARG A 565 -22.87 2.45 -1.01
N ARG A 566 -23.48 1.43 -0.44
CA ARG A 566 -24.44 0.54 -1.11
C ARG A 566 -25.88 0.91 -0.85
N GLN A 567 -26.12 1.95 -0.09
CA GLN A 567 -27.46 2.45 0.19
C GLN A 567 -27.59 3.86 -0.37
N THR A 568 -28.74 4.17 -0.90
CA THR A 568 -29.08 5.56 -1.21
C THR A 568 -29.10 6.32 0.11
N PRO A 569 -28.42 7.48 0.20
CA PRO A 569 -28.51 8.31 1.38
C PRO A 569 -29.98 8.57 1.74
N LYS A 570 -30.31 8.57 3.02
CA LYS A 570 -31.64 9.00 3.46
C LYS A 570 -31.92 10.35 2.84
N GLN A 571 -33.11 10.54 2.31
CA GLN A 571 -33.50 11.86 1.82
C GLN A 571 -33.29 12.85 2.96
N PHE A 572 -32.35 13.77 2.75
CA PHE A 572 -32.23 14.88 3.68
C PHE A 572 -33.57 15.59 3.71
N SER A 573 -34.03 15.89 4.92
CA SER A 573 -35.21 16.74 5.10
C SER A 573 -35.09 17.96 4.16
N GLU A 574 -36.17 18.56 3.75
CA GLU A 574 -36.25 19.70 2.81
C GLU A 574 -35.32 20.87 3.15
N LYS A 575 -34.53 20.76 4.21
CA LYS A 575 -33.63 21.79 4.71
C LYS A 575 -32.18 21.51 4.27
N ILE A 576 -31.61 22.52 3.60
CA ILE A 576 -30.17 22.55 3.31
C ILE A 576 -29.39 22.46 4.64
N PRO A 577 -28.37 21.60 4.74
CA PRO A 577 -27.51 21.48 5.94
C PRO A 577 -26.96 22.85 6.39
N MET A 578 -26.92 23.08 7.69
CA MET A 578 -26.57 24.39 8.26
C MET A 578 -25.20 24.87 7.79
N ALA A 579 -24.21 23.97 7.74
CA ALA A 579 -22.87 24.31 7.30
C ALA A 579 -22.80 24.76 5.84
N LEU A 580 -23.66 24.25 4.95
CA LEU A 580 -23.70 24.61 3.54
C LEU A 580 -24.41 25.95 3.27
N LYS A 581 -25.05 26.55 4.27
CA LYS A 581 -25.67 27.89 4.18
C LYS A 581 -24.69 29.05 4.35
N ARG A 582 -23.44 28.75 4.68
CA ARG A 582 -22.38 29.73 4.93
C ARG A 582 -21.13 29.40 4.09
N GLN A 583 -20.19 30.32 4.04
CA GLN A 583 -18.88 30.08 3.45
C GLN A 583 -18.15 28.94 4.17
N PRO A 584 -17.28 28.18 3.48
CA PRO A 584 -16.51 27.13 4.11
C PRO A 584 -15.65 27.66 5.24
N SER A 585 -15.61 26.94 6.34
CA SER A 585 -14.74 27.28 7.49
C SER A 585 -13.29 27.16 7.08
N LYS A 586 -12.48 28.12 7.49
CA LYS A 586 -11.03 27.98 7.47
C LYS A 586 -10.58 27.10 8.63
N LEU A 587 -9.50 26.36 8.44
CA LEU A 587 -8.89 25.59 9.50
C LEU A 587 -8.36 26.52 10.59
N SER A 588 -8.83 26.33 11.82
CA SER A 588 -8.21 26.96 12.99
C SER A 588 -6.97 26.17 13.36
N GLY A 589 -5.80 26.77 13.29
CA GLY A 589 -4.55 26.11 13.62
C GLY A 589 -4.55 25.53 15.04
N TRP A 590 -3.83 24.44 15.24
CA TRP A 590 -3.65 23.83 16.56
C TRP A 590 -2.37 24.37 17.21
N LYS A 591 -2.50 25.21 18.23
CA LYS A 591 -1.38 25.78 19.01
C LYS A 591 -0.30 26.47 18.12
N GLY A 592 -0.74 27.20 17.10
CA GLY A 592 0.13 27.90 16.14
C GLY A 592 0.11 27.34 14.74
N GLU A 593 1.17 27.54 13.97
CA GLU A 593 1.30 27.04 12.60
C GLU A 593 1.31 25.50 12.54
N PRO A 594 0.77 24.90 11.46
CA PRO A 594 0.75 23.46 11.27
C PRO A 594 2.17 22.87 11.29
N ARG A 595 2.43 21.97 12.22
CA ARG A 595 3.70 21.28 12.40
C ARG A 595 3.51 19.81 12.66
N LEU A 596 4.55 19.02 12.43
CA LEU A 596 4.58 17.61 12.81
C LEU A 596 4.55 17.49 14.34
N PHE A 597 3.74 16.56 14.83
CA PHE A 597 3.54 16.39 16.26
C PHE A 597 4.80 15.83 16.94
N SER A 598 5.22 16.43 18.06
CA SER A 598 6.37 16.02 18.86
C SER A 598 5.95 15.79 20.31
N TYR A 599 6.13 14.58 20.82
CA TYR A 599 5.88 14.26 22.22
C TYR A 599 6.74 15.11 23.16
N ALA A 600 8.03 15.19 22.88
CA ALA A 600 8.99 15.92 23.72
C ALA A 600 8.67 17.41 23.85
N SER A 601 8.10 18.01 22.79
CA SER A 601 7.77 19.45 22.80
C SER A 601 6.35 19.76 23.26
N GLU A 602 5.40 18.85 23.04
CA GLU A 602 3.98 19.12 23.28
C GLU A 602 3.47 18.52 24.58
N VAL A 603 3.95 17.32 24.94
CA VAL A 603 3.41 16.53 26.08
C VAL A 603 4.36 16.55 27.28
N GLN A 604 5.65 16.30 27.07
CA GLN A 604 6.62 16.19 28.14
C GLN A 604 6.65 17.44 29.05
N PRO A 605 6.59 18.67 28.55
CA PRO A 605 6.57 19.86 29.42
C PRO A 605 5.40 19.92 30.39
N VAL A 606 4.26 19.28 30.08
CA VAL A 606 3.11 19.18 30.99
C VAL A 606 3.45 18.24 32.13
N PHE A 607 4.08 17.10 31.86
CA PHE A 607 4.52 16.17 32.89
C PHE A 607 5.63 16.76 33.77
N ASP A 608 6.60 17.44 33.17
CA ASP A 608 7.70 18.09 33.87
C ASP A 608 7.17 19.12 34.89
N LYS A 609 6.12 19.86 34.51
CA LYS A 609 5.52 20.89 35.39
C LYS A 609 4.67 20.32 36.50
N HIS A 610 3.93 19.22 36.23
CA HIS A 610 2.86 18.80 37.15
C HIS A 610 3.08 17.43 37.79
N CYS A 611 3.90 16.56 37.24
CA CYS A 611 3.93 15.15 37.60
C CYS A 611 5.30 14.64 38.08
N VAL A 612 6.41 15.16 37.51
CA VAL A 612 7.76 14.64 37.73
C VAL A 612 8.21 14.81 39.17
N SER A 613 7.70 15.78 39.91
CA SER A 613 8.05 15.93 41.33
C SER A 613 7.81 14.66 42.17
N CYS A 614 6.82 13.83 41.80
CA CYS A 614 6.53 12.55 42.43
C CYS A 614 6.89 11.34 41.52
N HIS A 615 6.80 11.52 40.19
CA HIS A 615 6.94 10.46 39.21
C HIS A 615 8.30 10.51 38.51
N ASP A 616 9.38 10.58 39.25
CA ASP A 616 10.77 10.57 38.76
C ASP A 616 11.53 9.35 39.30
N PHE A 617 12.71 9.10 38.74
CA PHE A 617 13.68 8.13 39.27
C PHE A 617 14.03 8.48 40.74
N GLY A 618 13.93 7.52 41.62
CA GLY A 618 14.21 7.67 43.03
C GLY A 618 13.12 8.39 43.85
N GLN A 619 11.99 8.77 43.24
CA GLN A 619 10.87 9.43 43.93
C GLN A 619 9.80 8.41 44.37
N GLU A 620 8.87 8.84 45.26
CA GLU A 620 7.88 7.97 45.91
C GLU A 620 6.99 7.17 44.95
N ALA A 621 6.71 7.71 43.76
CA ALA A 621 5.86 7.09 42.76
C ALA A 621 6.63 6.35 41.64
N GLU A 622 7.97 6.23 41.72
CA GLU A 622 8.81 5.56 40.72
C GLU A 622 8.29 4.16 40.35
N SER A 623 7.99 3.35 41.35
CA SER A 623 7.52 1.97 41.13
C SER A 623 6.17 1.91 40.41
N LYS A 624 5.33 2.96 40.53
CA LYS A 624 4.04 3.05 39.87
C LYS A 624 4.18 3.53 38.43
N LEU A 625 4.90 4.62 38.20
CA LEU A 625 5.02 5.24 36.90
C LEU A 625 6.15 6.27 36.88
N ILE A 626 7.08 6.20 35.95
CA ILE A 626 8.08 7.24 35.71
C ILE A 626 7.56 8.17 34.61
N LEU A 627 7.50 9.47 34.88
CA LEU A 627 7.08 10.50 33.90
C LEU A 627 8.21 11.49 33.58
N ALA A 628 9.45 11.20 34.02
CA ALA A 628 10.64 11.98 33.68
C ALA A 628 10.93 11.97 32.19
N GLY A 629 11.41 13.11 31.66
CA GLY A 629 11.74 13.30 30.27
C GLY A 629 13.11 12.74 29.85
N ASP A 630 13.80 12.00 30.73
CA ASP A 630 15.15 11.46 30.45
C ASP A 630 15.19 10.62 29.19
N ARG A 631 16.13 10.92 28.29
CA ARG A 631 16.32 10.20 27.04
C ARG A 631 16.86 8.81 27.28
N THR A 632 16.23 7.84 26.65
CA THR A 632 16.63 6.44 26.68
C THR A 632 17.20 6.02 25.32
N VAL A 633 17.37 4.73 25.09
CA VAL A 633 17.94 4.17 23.85
C VAL A 633 17.27 4.72 22.59
N THR A 634 15.95 4.79 22.58
CA THR A 634 15.21 5.26 21.39
C THR A 634 14.27 6.43 21.72
N PHE A 635 13.57 6.40 22.83
CA PHE A 635 12.58 7.40 23.25
C PHE A 635 13.01 8.07 24.55
N ASN A 636 12.07 8.65 25.30
CA ASN A 636 12.31 9.06 26.68
C ASN A 636 11.61 8.15 27.70
N ALA A 637 11.92 8.31 28.98
CA ALA A 637 11.46 7.44 30.05
C ALA A 637 9.94 7.47 30.23
N SER A 638 9.33 8.65 30.25
CA SER A 638 7.88 8.82 30.43
C SER A 638 7.09 8.14 29.31
N TYR A 639 7.52 8.32 28.06
CA TYR A 639 6.88 7.71 26.91
C TYR A 639 6.92 6.18 26.98
N ASN A 640 8.11 5.61 27.27
CA ASN A 640 8.27 4.17 27.44
C ASN A 640 7.36 3.61 28.55
N GLU A 641 7.29 4.27 29.69
CA GLU A 641 6.50 3.84 30.83
C GLU A 641 4.99 3.90 30.59
N LEU A 642 4.51 4.96 29.96
CA LEU A 642 3.08 5.12 29.60
C LEU A 642 2.60 3.99 28.68
N TRP A 643 3.44 3.59 27.72
CA TRP A 643 3.15 2.47 26.83
C TRP A 643 3.24 1.14 27.58
N ARG A 644 4.34 0.89 28.26
CA ARG A 644 4.60 -0.37 28.95
C ARG A 644 3.53 -0.70 29.98
N LYS A 645 3.14 0.29 30.76
CA LYS A 645 2.12 0.17 31.83
C LYS A 645 0.69 0.37 31.34
N LYS A 646 0.50 0.49 30.02
CA LYS A 646 -0.82 0.60 29.36
C LYS A 646 -1.68 1.76 29.88
N TYR A 647 -1.06 2.91 30.16
CA TYR A 647 -1.77 4.11 30.55
C TYR A 647 -2.49 4.79 29.37
N ILE A 648 -2.10 4.47 28.14
CA ILE A 648 -2.75 4.94 26.92
C ILE A 648 -3.39 3.75 26.20
N LYS A 649 -4.57 3.97 25.66
CA LYS A 649 -5.30 3.03 24.82
C LYS A 649 -5.14 3.44 23.37
N ALA A 650 -4.08 3.00 22.78
CA ALA A 650 -3.82 3.16 21.36
C ALA A 650 -4.44 2.03 20.54
N ILE A 651 -4.65 2.27 19.25
CA ILE A 651 -5.04 1.24 18.33
C ILE A 651 -3.80 0.49 17.86
N GLY A 652 -3.84 -0.82 17.93
CA GLY A 652 -2.73 -1.68 17.51
C GLY A 652 -2.83 -2.10 16.04
N ALA A 653 -1.97 -3.06 15.71
CA ALA A 653 -1.92 -3.76 14.42
C ALA A 653 -3.10 -4.68 14.16
N GLY A 654 -4.25 -4.32 14.53
CA GLY A 654 -5.42 -5.09 14.18
C GLY A 654 -5.73 -5.01 12.69
N PRO A 655 -6.66 -5.82 12.23
CA PRO A 655 -7.19 -5.72 10.89
C PRO A 655 -7.75 -4.33 10.61
N SER A 656 -7.99 -4.04 9.34
CA SER A 656 -8.49 -2.74 8.87
C SER A 656 -9.95 -2.42 9.29
N ASP A 657 -10.51 -3.18 10.23
CA ASP A 657 -11.86 -2.97 10.71
C ASP A 657 -12.08 -1.57 11.29
N ILE A 658 -13.28 -1.06 11.10
CA ILE A 658 -13.68 0.24 11.63
C ILE A 658 -13.93 0.08 13.13
N GLN A 659 -13.32 0.96 13.91
CA GLN A 659 -13.45 0.93 15.37
C GLN A 659 -14.76 1.58 15.83
N GLN A 660 -15.30 1.09 16.92
CA GLN A 660 -16.45 1.72 17.58
C GLN A 660 -16.09 3.09 18.19
N PRO A 661 -17.02 4.03 18.27
CA PRO A 661 -16.78 5.30 18.95
C PRO A 661 -16.28 5.09 20.38
N TYR A 662 -15.38 5.92 20.84
CA TYR A 662 -14.80 5.91 22.20
C TYR A 662 -14.00 4.65 22.55
N SER A 663 -13.81 3.69 21.63
CA SER A 663 -13.18 2.40 21.95
C SER A 663 -11.66 2.47 22.13
N TRP A 664 -11.04 3.55 21.68
CA TRP A 664 -9.62 3.85 21.82
C TRP A 664 -9.38 5.35 21.87
N GLY A 665 -8.14 5.78 22.05
CA GLY A 665 -7.78 7.18 22.17
C GLY A 665 -8.03 7.71 23.58
N SER A 666 -8.24 9.01 23.69
CA SER A 666 -8.32 9.72 24.97
C SER A 666 -9.48 9.25 25.86
N HIS A 667 -10.65 8.95 25.28
CA HIS A 667 -11.80 8.47 26.04
C HIS A 667 -11.59 7.10 26.70
N ALA A 668 -10.74 6.26 26.15
CA ALA A 668 -10.47 4.90 26.63
C ALA A 668 -9.15 4.78 27.42
N SER A 669 -8.44 5.87 27.64
CA SER A 669 -7.10 5.85 28.20
C SER A 669 -7.09 6.12 29.72
N LYS A 670 -6.44 5.22 30.46
CA LYS A 670 -6.31 5.33 31.93
C LYS A 670 -5.64 6.63 32.38
N LEU A 671 -4.69 7.14 31.63
CA LEU A 671 -4.06 8.43 31.97
C LEU A 671 -5.09 9.56 32.03
N VAL A 672 -6.00 9.60 31.05
CA VAL A 672 -7.04 10.62 30.98
C VAL A 672 -8.09 10.42 32.07
N GLU A 673 -8.45 9.19 32.39
CA GLU A 673 -9.34 8.84 33.51
C GLU A 673 -8.79 9.39 34.79
N VAL A 674 -7.54 9.06 35.19
CA VAL A 674 -6.86 9.53 36.38
C VAL A 674 -6.82 11.07 36.49
N ILE A 675 -6.50 11.75 35.35
CA ILE A 675 -6.47 13.21 35.31
C ILE A 675 -7.88 13.81 35.55
N ARG A 676 -8.92 13.23 34.98
CA ARG A 676 -10.29 13.74 35.07
C ARG A 676 -10.97 13.44 36.42
N GLU A 677 -10.67 12.32 37.05
CA GLU A 677 -11.15 11.97 38.39
C GLU A 677 -10.49 12.82 39.49
N GLY A 678 -9.39 13.46 39.15
CA GLY A 678 -8.56 14.23 40.07
C GLY A 678 -7.46 13.37 40.66
N HIS A 679 -6.22 13.85 40.55
CA HIS A 679 -5.04 13.21 41.10
C HIS A 679 -4.30 14.18 41.99
N TYR A 680 -4.45 14.03 43.31
CA TYR A 680 -4.02 15.03 44.29
C TYR A 680 -4.57 16.43 43.95
N ASP A 681 -3.78 17.48 44.14
CA ASP A 681 -4.18 18.86 43.85
C ASP A 681 -3.82 19.33 42.42
N ILE A 682 -3.50 18.38 41.50
CA ILE A 682 -3.08 18.71 40.15
C ILE A 682 -4.26 19.25 39.33
N LYS A 683 -4.08 20.45 38.79
CA LYS A 683 -5.04 21.10 37.89
C LYS A 683 -4.35 21.49 36.60
N LEU A 684 -4.65 20.77 35.53
CA LEU A 684 -4.20 21.14 34.19
C LEU A 684 -5.06 22.28 33.63
N SER A 685 -4.42 23.22 32.95
CA SER A 685 -5.16 24.17 32.10
C SER A 685 -5.84 23.43 30.93
N GLY A 686 -6.83 24.04 30.32
CA GLY A 686 -7.47 23.46 29.12
C GLY A 686 -6.47 23.21 27.98
N ASP A 687 -5.43 24.05 27.84
CA ASP A 687 -4.35 23.91 26.87
C ASP A 687 -3.49 22.68 27.17
N GLU A 688 -3.08 22.48 28.39
CA GLU A 688 -2.27 21.34 28.81
C GLU A 688 -3.04 20.02 28.70
N PHE A 689 -4.30 20.01 29.05
CA PHE A 689 -5.18 18.85 28.87
C PHE A 689 -5.34 18.50 27.40
N GLU A 690 -5.61 19.49 26.53
CA GLU A 690 -5.75 19.28 25.09
C GLU A 690 -4.49 18.72 24.47
N ARG A 691 -3.27 19.05 24.94
CA ARG A 691 -2.01 18.48 24.44
C ARG A 691 -1.93 16.98 24.72
N ILE A 692 -2.26 16.57 25.93
CA ILE A 692 -2.25 15.15 26.32
C ILE A 692 -3.29 14.35 25.52
N VAL A 693 -4.55 14.79 25.49
CA VAL A 693 -5.59 14.05 24.76
C VAL A 693 -5.34 14.01 23.27
N THR A 694 -4.83 15.09 22.68
CA THR A 694 -4.47 15.14 21.26
C THR A 694 -3.36 14.15 20.93
N TRP A 695 -2.32 14.08 21.75
CA TRP A 695 -1.25 13.09 21.59
C TRP A 695 -1.77 11.65 21.54
N ILE A 696 -2.62 11.31 22.51
CA ILE A 696 -3.21 9.97 22.58
C ILE A 696 -4.10 9.69 21.37
N ASP A 697 -4.92 10.66 20.96
CA ASP A 697 -5.84 10.56 19.82
C ASP A 697 -5.13 10.49 18.46
N LEU A 698 -3.89 10.97 18.39
CA LEU A 698 -3.00 10.77 17.24
C LEU A 698 -2.28 9.40 17.27
N ASN A 699 -2.74 8.48 18.11
CA ASN A 699 -2.17 7.16 18.31
C ASN A 699 -0.76 7.16 18.90
N GLY A 700 -0.46 8.14 19.76
CA GLY A 700 0.75 8.23 20.57
C GLY A 700 2.07 8.37 19.81
N PRO A 701 2.22 9.28 18.83
CA PRO A 701 3.51 9.51 18.17
C PRO A 701 4.53 10.10 19.13
N TYR A 702 5.84 9.85 18.87
CA TYR A 702 6.93 10.43 19.65
C TYR A 702 7.74 11.44 18.83
N TYR A 703 8.37 10.97 17.74
CA TYR A 703 9.22 11.80 16.90
C TYR A 703 8.41 12.65 15.91
N PRO A 704 8.77 13.94 15.75
CA PRO A 704 8.12 14.79 14.76
C PRO A 704 8.63 14.53 13.32
N ARG A 705 9.66 13.70 13.13
CA ARG A 705 10.32 13.52 11.86
C ARG A 705 10.90 12.12 11.71
N TYR A 706 11.07 11.69 10.45
CA TYR A 706 11.67 10.39 10.11
C TYR A 706 13.19 10.41 10.06
N ASP A 707 13.80 11.51 9.66
CA ASP A 707 15.25 11.66 9.52
C ASP A 707 15.98 11.45 10.86
N CYS A 708 17.24 11.04 10.81
CA CYS A 708 18.02 10.64 11.98
C CYS A 708 19.40 11.27 12.05
N ALA A 709 19.99 11.24 13.25
CA ALA A 709 21.38 11.66 13.48
C ALA A 709 22.37 10.48 13.31
N TYR A 710 21.96 9.27 13.61
CA TYR A 710 22.83 8.09 13.75
C TYR A 710 22.39 6.96 12.81
N PRO A 711 22.65 7.06 11.49
CA PRO A 711 22.05 6.14 10.50
C PRO A 711 22.46 4.67 10.68
N ASP A 712 23.59 4.39 11.30
CA ASP A 712 24.14 3.04 11.50
C ASP A 712 23.83 2.46 12.89
N ASN A 713 23.23 3.25 13.78
CA ASN A 713 22.90 2.82 15.13
C ASN A 713 21.44 2.35 15.22
N LEU A 714 21.11 1.68 16.33
CA LEU A 714 19.78 1.14 16.59
C LEU A 714 18.69 2.20 16.33
N THR A 715 17.74 1.86 15.46
CA THR A 715 16.64 2.73 15.00
C THR A 715 17.04 4.06 14.35
N GLY A 716 18.33 4.34 14.16
CA GLY A 716 18.83 5.66 13.79
C GLY A 716 18.72 6.69 14.91
N ARG A 717 18.36 6.25 16.12
CA ARG A 717 18.03 7.11 17.28
C ARG A 717 18.97 6.92 18.45
N CYS A 718 19.62 5.76 18.58
CA CYS A 718 20.51 5.47 19.70
C CYS A 718 21.83 6.22 19.56
N PRO A 719 22.27 6.96 20.60
CA PRO A 719 23.59 7.60 20.59
C PRO A 719 24.76 6.62 20.78
N LEU A 720 24.47 5.38 21.20
CA LEU A 720 25.45 4.30 21.35
C LEU A 720 25.47 3.43 20.09
N ASP A 721 26.64 3.00 19.67
CA ASP A 721 26.81 2.04 18.60
C ASP A 721 26.47 0.61 19.02
N ASN A 722 26.42 -0.31 18.06
CA ASN A 722 26.07 -1.70 18.31
C ASN A 722 27.06 -2.43 19.21
N ASN A 723 28.37 -2.07 19.21
CA ASN A 723 29.38 -2.68 20.07
C ASN A 723 29.20 -2.21 21.51
N GLN A 724 28.94 -0.92 21.71
CA GLN A 724 28.65 -0.35 23.02
C GLN A 724 27.37 -0.94 23.63
N LEU A 725 26.30 -1.09 22.83
CA LEU A 725 25.06 -1.74 23.26
C LEU A 725 25.27 -3.20 23.61
N LYS A 726 26.06 -3.95 22.85
CA LYS A 726 26.42 -5.34 23.14
C LYS A 726 27.21 -5.41 24.45
N ARG A 727 28.23 -4.56 24.61
CA ARG A 727 29.03 -4.52 25.82
C ARG A 727 28.20 -4.16 27.06
N LEU A 728 27.32 -3.20 26.95
CA LEU A 728 26.40 -2.82 28.02
C LEU A 728 25.45 -3.97 28.38
N THR A 729 24.99 -4.75 27.43
CA THR A 729 24.20 -5.98 27.64
C THR A 729 24.99 -7.01 28.44
N GLU A 730 26.25 -7.25 28.07
CA GLU A 730 27.14 -8.21 28.77
C GLU A 730 27.40 -7.80 30.23
N LEU A 731 27.51 -6.52 30.50
CA LEU A 731 27.77 -5.98 31.83
C LEU A 731 26.55 -5.98 32.76
N THR A 732 25.38 -5.73 32.21
CA THR A 732 24.17 -5.47 33.00
C THR A 732 23.09 -6.55 32.89
N ASP A 733 23.27 -7.53 32.01
CA ASP A 733 22.29 -8.57 31.65
C ASP A 733 20.97 -8.00 31.07
N VAL A 734 20.97 -6.72 30.64
CA VAL A 734 19.83 -6.10 29.96
C VAL A 734 19.99 -6.23 28.45
N PRO A 735 19.03 -6.81 27.73
CA PRO A 735 19.18 -7.08 26.29
C PRO A 735 19.00 -5.83 25.43
N PHE A 736 19.89 -4.86 25.51
CA PHE A 736 19.80 -3.56 24.83
C PHE A 736 19.64 -3.68 23.31
N THR A 737 20.28 -4.66 22.67
CA THR A 737 20.14 -4.91 21.23
C THR A 737 18.75 -5.40 20.83
N LYS A 738 17.92 -5.82 21.78
CA LYS A 738 16.53 -6.23 21.59
C LYS A 738 15.53 -5.15 22.04
N LEU A 739 16.02 -4.04 22.57
CA LEU A 739 15.19 -2.89 22.98
C LEU A 739 14.89 -1.98 21.78
N ALA A 740 14.62 -2.59 20.64
CA ALA A 740 14.11 -1.88 19.47
C ALA A 740 12.79 -1.18 19.76
N ALA A 741 12.37 -0.31 18.91
CA ALA A 741 11.20 0.54 19.06
C ALA A 741 9.90 -0.15 19.51
N HIS A 742 9.75 -1.42 19.25
CA HIS A 742 8.56 -2.20 19.56
C HIS A 742 8.71 -3.13 20.79
N ASN A 743 9.85 -3.14 21.46
CA ASN A 743 9.99 -3.91 22.69
C ASN A 743 9.51 -3.09 23.89
N GLN A 744 8.26 -3.28 24.28
CA GLN A 744 7.57 -2.52 25.31
C GLN A 744 7.75 -3.07 26.73
N ASN A 745 8.45 -4.20 26.89
CA ASN A 745 8.37 -4.97 28.15
C ASN A 745 9.38 -4.56 29.22
N THR A 746 10.46 -3.89 28.85
CA THR A 746 11.58 -3.63 29.77
C THR A 746 11.58 -2.24 30.39
N GLY A 747 10.77 -1.32 29.93
CA GLY A 747 10.76 0.06 30.45
C GLY A 747 12.08 0.81 30.16
N PRO A 748 12.26 2.00 30.73
CA PRO A 748 13.48 2.77 30.59
C PRO A 748 14.63 2.08 31.38
N GLN A 749 15.66 1.64 30.70
CA GLN A 749 16.83 0.96 31.29
C GLN A 749 18.06 1.86 31.41
N VAL A 750 18.11 2.92 30.61
CA VAL A 750 19.15 3.95 30.68
C VAL A 750 18.53 5.33 30.75
N SER A 751 19.22 6.25 31.42
CA SER A 751 19.01 7.69 31.32
C SER A 751 20.29 8.32 30.78
N PHE A 752 20.25 8.86 29.56
CA PHE A 752 21.39 9.61 29.03
C PHE A 752 21.50 11.01 29.62
N ASP A 753 20.41 11.57 30.13
CA ASP A 753 20.44 12.88 30.78
C ASP A 753 21.03 12.81 32.18
N ARG A 754 20.77 11.72 32.89
CA ARG A 754 21.26 11.44 34.24
C ARG A 754 21.82 10.01 34.34
N PRO A 755 23.02 9.73 33.76
CA PRO A 755 23.57 8.39 33.60
C PRO A 755 23.56 7.55 34.90
N TRP A 756 23.84 8.14 36.03
CA TRP A 756 23.88 7.47 37.35
C TRP A 756 22.52 7.00 37.89
N LEU A 757 21.41 7.47 37.27
CA LEU A 757 20.04 7.06 37.61
C LEU A 757 19.56 5.93 36.67
N SER A 758 20.39 5.44 35.79
CA SER A 758 20.02 4.37 34.84
C SER A 758 19.63 3.10 35.57
N PRO A 759 18.40 2.56 35.38
CA PRO A 759 17.93 1.39 36.09
C PRO A 759 18.79 0.14 35.89
N CYS A 760 19.42 -0.03 34.73
CA CYS A 760 20.31 -1.16 34.47
C CYS A 760 21.54 -1.20 35.41
N LEU A 761 21.91 -0.08 36.02
CA LEU A 761 23.01 -0.03 36.99
C LEU A 761 22.62 -0.58 38.37
N ALA A 762 21.34 -0.73 38.68
CA ALA A 762 20.84 -1.33 39.90
C ALA A 762 21.18 -2.82 40.04
N ASN A 763 21.60 -3.47 38.94
CA ASN A 763 22.07 -4.87 38.94
C ASN A 763 23.42 -5.04 39.67
N PHE A 764 24.14 -3.95 39.95
CA PHE A 764 25.41 -3.97 40.69
C PHE A 764 25.20 -3.58 42.17
N GLU A 765 25.60 -4.44 43.10
CA GLU A 765 25.53 -4.20 44.53
C GLU A 765 26.53 -3.12 45.00
N ASP A 766 27.70 -3.02 44.32
CA ASP A 766 28.76 -2.06 44.64
C ASP A 766 29.07 -1.13 43.45
N LYS A 767 28.99 0.16 43.66
CA LYS A 767 29.33 1.22 42.70
C LYS A 767 30.83 1.25 42.34
N ASN A 768 31.71 0.64 43.16
CA ASN A 768 33.12 0.50 42.87
C ASN A 768 33.43 -0.75 42.04
N HIS A 769 32.43 -1.58 41.75
CA HIS A 769 32.60 -2.75 40.91
C HIS A 769 33.07 -2.33 39.51
N PRO A 770 34.10 -2.94 38.91
CA PRO A 770 34.63 -2.56 37.62
C PRO A 770 33.57 -2.53 36.52
N GLY A 771 32.60 -3.48 36.54
CA GLY A 771 31.49 -3.54 35.61
C GLY A 771 30.52 -2.37 35.74
N TYR A 772 30.26 -1.87 36.97
CA TYR A 772 29.46 -0.66 37.19
C TYR A 772 30.14 0.56 36.58
N ILE A 773 31.44 0.72 36.85
CA ILE A 773 32.22 1.85 36.37
C ILE A 773 32.24 1.85 34.83
N GLU A 774 32.47 0.70 34.21
CA GLU A 774 32.47 0.54 32.76
C GLU A 774 31.09 0.80 32.16
N ALA A 775 30.02 0.24 32.71
CA ALA A 775 28.64 0.45 32.25
C ALA A 775 28.24 1.94 32.34
N LEU A 776 28.57 2.59 33.46
CA LEU A 776 28.31 4.01 33.62
C LEU A 776 29.09 4.85 32.58
N ALA A 777 30.37 4.52 32.34
CA ALA A 777 31.17 5.20 31.32
C ALA A 777 30.60 5.07 29.89
N ILE A 778 30.07 3.89 29.55
CA ILE A 778 29.38 3.70 28.28
C ILE A 778 28.14 4.60 28.19
N ILE A 779 27.30 4.66 29.23
CA ILE A 779 26.10 5.51 29.25
C ILE A 779 26.49 6.99 29.18
N GLU A 780 27.54 7.42 29.87
CA GLU A 780 28.07 8.77 29.82
C GLU A 780 28.57 9.13 28.42
N SER A 781 29.19 8.19 27.70
CA SER A 781 29.57 8.41 26.29
C SER A 781 28.36 8.67 25.40
N GLY A 782 27.24 8.00 25.64
CA GLY A 782 25.98 8.29 24.96
C GLY A 782 25.45 9.70 25.26
N ARG A 783 25.55 10.14 26.51
CA ARG A 783 25.23 11.53 26.89
C ARG A 783 26.10 12.55 26.13
N GLN A 784 27.39 12.29 26.08
CA GLN A 784 28.32 13.17 25.35
C GLN A 784 28.01 13.22 23.85
N MET A 785 27.67 12.07 23.25
CA MET A 785 27.24 11.98 21.87
C MET A 785 26.00 12.81 21.61
N LEU A 786 24.96 12.72 22.47
CA LEU A 786 23.74 13.55 22.36
C LEU A 786 24.01 15.05 22.49
N GLN A 787 25.01 15.45 23.28
CA GLN A 787 25.41 16.85 23.38
C GLN A 787 26.13 17.36 22.13
N GLN A 788 26.93 16.52 21.49
CA GLN A 788 27.68 16.86 20.27
C GLN A 788 26.81 16.77 19.02
N HIS A 789 25.97 15.77 18.95
CA HIS A 789 25.07 15.47 17.84
C HIS A 789 23.66 15.23 18.35
N PRO A 790 22.87 16.28 18.56
CA PRO A 790 21.53 16.19 19.12
C PRO A 790 20.63 15.24 18.31
N ARG A 791 19.82 14.43 19.02
CA ARG A 791 18.84 13.53 18.44
C ARG A 791 17.61 14.30 17.94
N ALA A 792 16.78 13.70 17.09
CA ALA A 792 15.63 14.35 16.45
C ALA A 792 14.52 14.85 17.40
N ASP A 793 14.55 14.50 18.68
CA ASP A 793 13.72 15.03 19.76
C ASP A 793 14.37 16.16 20.57
N MET A 794 15.52 16.64 20.12
CA MET A 794 16.32 17.67 20.82
C MET A 794 16.43 18.96 19.99
N PRO A 795 16.56 20.12 20.65
CA PRO A 795 17.00 21.34 19.97
C PRO A 795 18.39 21.15 19.37
N GLY A 796 18.62 21.78 18.21
CA GLY A 796 19.92 21.69 17.52
C GLY A 796 20.12 20.40 16.71
N PHE A 797 19.09 19.56 16.56
CA PHE A 797 19.16 18.37 15.71
C PHE A 797 19.50 18.73 14.26
N GLU A 798 20.47 18.01 13.72
CA GLU A 798 20.81 18.01 12.29
C GLU A 798 20.73 16.59 11.73
N PRO A 799 20.02 16.39 10.59
CA PRO A 799 19.96 15.09 9.94
C PRO A 799 21.33 14.62 9.46
N CYS A 800 21.55 13.31 9.39
CA CYS A 800 22.73 12.74 8.75
C CYS A 800 22.80 13.14 7.26
N THR A 801 24.00 13.04 6.68
CA THR A 801 24.27 13.50 5.30
C THR A 801 23.33 12.88 4.26
N ILE A 802 23.07 11.57 4.36
CA ILE A 802 22.18 10.90 3.41
C ILE A 802 20.74 11.39 3.49
N ASP A 803 20.27 11.70 4.70
CA ASP A 803 18.91 12.25 4.89
C ASP A 803 18.82 13.72 4.43
N GLN A 804 19.91 14.48 4.56
CA GLN A 804 19.99 15.83 3.96
C GLN A 804 19.89 15.76 2.42
N GLN A 805 20.59 14.80 1.78
CA GLN A 805 20.52 14.59 0.33
C GLN A 805 19.10 14.18 -0.10
N ARG A 806 18.46 13.25 0.61
CA ARG A 806 17.07 12.83 0.36
C ARG A 806 16.11 14.01 0.46
N GLN A 807 16.26 14.84 1.47
CA GLN A 807 15.46 16.06 1.65
C GLN A 807 15.68 17.06 0.51
N GLN A 808 16.90 17.21 0.02
CA GLN A 808 17.21 18.06 -1.12
C GLN A 808 16.57 17.54 -2.40
N ASN A 809 16.66 16.24 -2.67
CA ASN A 809 16.02 15.61 -3.82
C ASN A 809 14.51 15.84 -3.78
N TYR A 810 13.88 15.64 -2.63
CA TYR A 810 12.45 15.91 -2.47
C TYR A 810 12.09 17.37 -2.80
N LYS A 811 12.84 18.33 -2.28
CA LYS A 811 12.63 19.76 -2.58
C LYS A 811 12.77 20.08 -4.06
N MET A 812 13.76 19.51 -4.75
CA MET A 812 13.92 19.67 -6.20
C MET A 812 12.70 19.13 -6.97
N ARG A 813 12.19 17.96 -6.60
CA ARG A 813 10.99 17.37 -7.23
C ARG A 813 9.74 18.19 -6.97
N GLN A 814 9.54 18.72 -5.78
CA GLN A 814 8.43 19.65 -5.50
C GLN A 814 8.53 20.93 -6.32
N GLN A 815 9.72 21.45 -6.54
CA GLN A 815 9.94 22.63 -7.40
C GLN A 815 9.62 22.32 -8.85
N ALA A 816 9.99 21.14 -9.37
CA ALA A 816 9.64 20.68 -10.71
C ALA A 816 8.12 20.57 -10.87
N GLU A 817 7.43 19.93 -9.93
CA GLU A 817 5.98 19.84 -9.90
C GLU A 817 5.31 21.23 -9.92
N ALA A 818 5.80 22.15 -9.10
CA ALA A 818 5.27 23.52 -9.05
C ALA A 818 5.52 24.29 -10.37
N ARG A 819 6.64 24.03 -11.08
CA ARG A 819 6.90 24.60 -12.41
C ARG A 819 5.91 24.06 -13.44
N ASN A 820 5.68 22.73 -13.48
CA ASN A 820 4.75 22.09 -14.38
C ASN A 820 3.32 22.62 -14.20
N ARG A 821 2.83 22.69 -12.96
CA ARG A 821 1.51 23.26 -12.65
C ARG A 821 1.39 24.74 -13.09
N ARG A 822 2.45 25.53 -12.96
CA ARG A 822 2.46 26.91 -13.45
C ARG A 822 2.41 26.97 -14.99
N ALA A 823 3.08 26.05 -15.68
CA ALA A 823 3.04 25.95 -17.14
C ALA A 823 1.62 25.60 -17.61
N ILE A 824 1.01 24.57 -17.04
CA ILE A 824 -0.37 24.17 -17.34
C ILE A 824 -1.35 25.34 -17.14
N ARG A 825 -1.27 26.03 -16.01
CA ARG A 825 -2.11 27.20 -15.72
C ARG A 825 -1.98 28.33 -16.75
N LYS A 826 -0.80 28.44 -17.37
CA LYS A 826 -0.51 29.45 -18.39
C LYS A 826 -0.76 28.95 -19.82
N GLY A 827 -1.24 27.72 -20.01
CA GLY A 827 -1.41 27.09 -21.32
C GLY A 827 -0.09 26.84 -22.05
N LYS A 828 1.01 26.66 -21.32
CA LYS A 828 2.34 26.39 -21.87
C LYS A 828 2.68 24.92 -21.71
N LYS A 829 3.50 24.38 -22.61
CA LYS A 829 4.12 23.07 -22.49
C LYS A 829 5.49 23.22 -21.80
N LEU A 830 5.77 22.27 -20.91
CA LEU A 830 7.06 22.11 -20.23
C LEU A 830 7.42 20.63 -20.24
N TYR A 831 8.64 20.31 -20.62
CA TYR A 831 9.14 18.94 -20.71
C TYR A 831 10.17 18.65 -19.65
N ASP A 832 10.48 17.38 -19.41
CA ASP A 832 11.46 16.95 -18.41
C ASP A 832 12.88 17.48 -18.66
N PHE A 833 13.21 17.74 -19.89
CA PHE A 833 14.52 18.27 -20.30
C PHE A 833 14.61 19.81 -20.27
N ASP A 834 13.53 20.53 -19.95
CA ASP A 834 13.48 21.98 -19.76
C ASP A 834 13.87 22.35 -18.30
#